data_954c9a8842d6999f012fe61079c41331
#
_entry.id   954c9a8842d6999f012fe61079c41331
#
_cell.length_a   1.000
_cell.length_b   1.000
_cell.length_c   1.000
_cell.angle_alpha   90.00
_cell.angle_beta   90.00
_cell.angle_gamma   90.00
#
_symmetry.space_group_name_H-M   'P 1'
#
loop_
_entity.id
_entity.type
_entity.pdbx_description
1 polymer ?
#
loop_
_entity_poly.entity_id
_entity_poly.type
_entity_poly.pdbx_seq_one_letter_code
_entity_poly.pdbx_strand_id
1 'polypeptide(L)'
;MTHQTHTIAESNNFIVLDKYIKAEPTGDSYQSESDLERELIQDLQNQGYEFISVKSQSAMLSNVREQLQSLNGVMFNDSEWRRFTEQYLDNPSDGILDKTRKIHIDYICDFIFDDGRLENIYLIDKKNLMRNKVQIIQQFEQTGSHANRYDVTILVNGLPLVQIELKKRGVAIREAFNQIHRYSKESFNSENSLFKYLQLFVISNGTDTRYFANTTKRDKNSFDFTMNWAKSDNTLIKDLKDFTATFFQKHTLLNVLVNYSVFDSSQTLLVMRPYQIAATERILWKIKSSFTAKNWSKPESGGYIWHTTGSGKTLTSFKAARLATELDFIDKVFFVVDRKDLDYQTMKEYQRFSPDSVNGSENTAGLKRNLDKDDNKIIVTTIQKLNNLMKAESDLPVYNQQVVFIFDECHRSQFGEAQKNLKKKFKRYYQFGFTGTPIFPENALGSETTASVFGRELHSYVITDAIRDEKVLKFKVDYNDVRPQFKSLETETDEKKLSAAENQQAFLHPMRIQEITQYILNNFRQKTHRTFPGSKGFNAMLAVSSVDAAKAYYATFKRLQEEAANKSATYKPLRVATIFSFAANEEQNAIGEISDETFDTSAMDSSAKEFLDAAIREYNSYFKTNFSTDSNGFQNYYRDLAQRVKNQDIDLLIVVGMFLTGFDAPTLNTLFVDKNLRFHGLMQAFSRTNRIYDATKTFGNIVTFRDLERSTIDAITLFGDKNTKNVVLEKSYAEYMEGFTDAATGEAKRGFMTVVSELEQRFPDPASIESEKEKKDFVKLFGEYLRAENILQNYDEFATLKALQQIDLSDPVAVEKFKAEHYVDDEKFAELQTIRLPADRKIQDYRSAYNDIRDWQRREKEAEKKEKSTTDWDDVVFEVDLLKSQEINLDYILGLIFEHNRQNKGKGEMTEEVKRLIRSSLGNRAKEGLVVDFIQQT
;
A
#
# COMPACT_ATOMS: atom_id res chain seq x y z
N MET A 1 -51.45 -15.32 5.90
CA MET A 1 -50.08 -15.43 6.36
C MET A 1 -49.20 -15.65 5.15
N THR A 2 -48.47 -14.66 4.72
CA THR A 2 -47.48 -14.80 3.64
C THR A 2 -46.23 -15.41 4.25
N HIS A 3 -45.98 -16.67 3.91
CA HIS A 3 -44.73 -17.32 4.29
C HIS A 3 -43.59 -16.64 3.53
N GLN A 4 -42.73 -15.87 4.23
CA GLN A 4 -41.45 -15.44 3.67
C GLN A 4 -40.54 -16.66 3.58
N THR A 5 -40.34 -17.17 2.38
CA THR A 5 -39.30 -18.16 2.12
C THR A 5 -37.95 -17.42 2.05
N HIS A 6 -37.04 -17.77 2.93
CA HIS A 6 -35.65 -17.34 2.81
C HIS A 6 -34.86 -18.35 1.97
N THR A 7 -34.11 -17.89 1.00
CA THR A 7 -33.19 -18.75 0.25
C THR A 7 -32.09 -19.22 1.23
N ILE A 8 -32.11 -20.50 1.61
CA ILE A 8 -31.16 -21.10 2.57
C ILE A 8 -29.84 -21.47 1.91
N ALA A 9 -29.83 -21.69 0.60
CA ALA A 9 -28.63 -21.99 -0.17
C ALA A 9 -28.78 -21.47 -1.60
N GLU A 10 -27.88 -20.61 -2.00
CA GLU A 10 -27.56 -20.34 -3.40
C GLU A 10 -26.33 -21.20 -3.75
N SER A 11 -26.48 -22.15 -4.66
CA SER A 11 -25.47 -23.16 -5.01
C SER A 11 -24.43 -22.61 -6.00
N ASN A 12 -23.77 -21.51 -5.68
CA ASN A 12 -22.74 -20.94 -6.56
C ASN A 12 -21.32 -21.39 -6.22
N ASN A 13 -21.10 -22.21 -5.21
CA ASN A 13 -19.78 -22.67 -4.73
C ASN A 13 -18.76 -21.52 -4.47
N PHE A 14 -19.25 -20.28 -4.29
CA PHE A 14 -18.40 -19.15 -3.95
C PHE A 14 -17.96 -19.26 -2.50
N ILE A 15 -16.67 -19.08 -2.28
CA ILE A 15 -16.13 -19.06 -0.91
C ILE A 15 -16.32 -17.70 -0.24
N VAL A 16 -16.39 -16.61 -1.02
CA VAL A 16 -16.77 -15.28 -0.53
C VAL A 16 -18.29 -15.14 -0.70
N LEU A 17 -18.99 -15.19 0.41
CA LEU A 17 -20.45 -15.28 0.44
C LEU A 17 -21.10 -13.93 0.08
N ASP A 18 -22.16 -13.96 -0.74
CA ASP A 18 -23.00 -12.80 -1.03
C ASP A 18 -23.87 -12.42 0.18
N LYS A 19 -24.39 -13.43 0.87
CA LYS A 19 -25.24 -13.26 2.05
C LYS A 19 -24.76 -14.18 3.16
N TYR A 20 -24.59 -13.62 4.31
CA TYR A 20 -24.32 -14.34 5.54
C TYR A 20 -25.20 -13.76 6.65
N ILE A 21 -25.97 -14.61 7.31
CA ILE A 21 -26.76 -14.21 8.47
C ILE A 21 -25.87 -14.35 9.68
N LYS A 22 -25.58 -13.22 10.31
CA LYS A 22 -24.76 -13.17 11.51
C LYS A 22 -25.38 -14.03 12.59
N ALA A 23 -24.57 -14.85 13.28
CA ALA A 23 -24.98 -15.52 14.49
C ALA A 23 -25.44 -14.47 15.52
N GLU A 24 -26.46 -14.81 16.33
CA GLU A 24 -26.93 -13.89 17.37
C GLU A 24 -25.75 -13.46 18.26
N PRO A 25 -25.65 -12.17 18.65
CA PRO A 25 -24.57 -11.73 19.47
C PRO A 25 -24.60 -12.50 20.78
N THR A 26 -23.60 -13.34 21.02
CA THR A 26 -23.31 -13.84 22.34
C THR A 26 -23.06 -12.61 23.21
N GLY A 27 -23.85 -12.44 24.26
CA GLY A 27 -23.83 -11.23 25.09
C GLY A 27 -22.42 -10.81 25.51
N ASP A 28 -22.23 -9.53 25.83
CA ASP A 28 -20.95 -8.88 26.21
C ASP A 28 -20.28 -9.50 27.46
N SER A 29 -20.48 -10.79 27.74
CA SER A 29 -19.87 -11.49 28.85
C SER A 29 -18.38 -11.69 28.63
N TYR A 30 -17.60 -11.37 29.63
CA TYR A 30 -16.18 -11.69 29.72
C TYR A 30 -15.94 -13.17 29.34
N GLN A 31 -15.11 -13.43 28.35
CA GLN A 31 -14.64 -14.78 27.98
C GLN A 31 -13.13 -14.84 28.16
N SER A 32 -12.65 -15.87 28.84
CA SER A 32 -11.23 -16.17 28.94
C SER A 32 -10.68 -16.69 27.62
N GLU A 33 -9.36 -16.70 27.46
CA GLU A 33 -8.69 -17.31 26.28
C GLU A 33 -9.08 -18.79 26.17
N SER A 34 -9.13 -19.50 27.30
CA SER A 34 -9.51 -20.93 27.35
C SER A 34 -10.96 -21.19 26.94
N ASP A 35 -11.87 -20.25 27.17
CA ASP A 35 -13.26 -20.39 26.76
C ASP A 35 -13.39 -20.17 25.24
N LEU A 36 -12.70 -19.16 24.71
CA LEU A 36 -12.63 -18.90 23.26
C LEU A 36 -11.99 -20.08 22.51
N GLU A 37 -10.92 -20.65 23.06
CA GLU A 37 -10.23 -21.80 22.49
C GLU A 37 -11.15 -23.02 22.41
N ARG A 38 -11.87 -23.32 23.51
CA ARG A 38 -12.81 -24.43 23.60
C ARG A 38 -13.98 -24.26 22.62
N GLU A 39 -14.54 -23.05 22.54
CA GLU A 39 -15.65 -22.75 21.62
C GLU A 39 -15.18 -22.89 20.18
N LEU A 40 -14.02 -22.35 19.81
CA LEU A 40 -13.44 -22.49 18.47
C LEU A 40 -13.22 -23.97 18.08
N ILE A 41 -12.67 -24.78 18.99
CA ILE A 41 -12.43 -26.22 18.72
C ILE A 41 -13.76 -26.92 18.49
N GLN A 42 -14.80 -26.62 19.30
CA GLN A 42 -16.11 -27.22 19.13
C GLN A 42 -16.74 -26.82 17.78
N ASP A 43 -16.64 -25.56 17.40
CA ASP A 43 -17.17 -25.08 16.13
C ASP A 43 -16.44 -25.71 14.93
N LEU A 44 -15.11 -25.88 15.01
CA LEU A 44 -14.35 -26.60 13.99
C LEU A 44 -14.73 -28.06 13.89
N GLN A 45 -14.93 -28.77 15.04
CA GLN A 45 -15.41 -30.15 15.05
C GLN A 45 -16.79 -30.25 14.41
N ASN A 46 -17.70 -29.33 14.69
CA ASN A 46 -19.03 -29.28 14.08
C ASN A 46 -18.96 -29.10 12.54
N GLN A 47 -17.88 -28.51 12.01
CA GLN A 47 -17.61 -28.39 10.59
C GLN A 47 -16.85 -29.57 9.97
N GLY A 48 -16.61 -30.62 10.74
CA GLY A 48 -15.99 -31.87 10.27
C GLY A 48 -14.46 -31.91 10.41
N TYR A 49 -13.86 -31.03 11.22
CA TYR A 49 -12.46 -31.18 11.59
C TYR A 49 -12.30 -32.28 12.65
N GLU A 50 -11.30 -33.12 12.46
CA GLU A 50 -10.97 -34.17 13.43
C GLU A 50 -10.07 -33.60 14.51
N PHE A 51 -10.52 -33.64 15.76
CA PHE A 51 -9.65 -33.30 16.89
C PHE A 51 -8.75 -34.50 17.25
N ILE A 52 -7.45 -34.25 17.27
CA ILE A 52 -6.44 -35.26 17.65
C ILE A 52 -5.54 -34.75 18.76
N SER A 53 -5.07 -35.66 19.62
CA SER A 53 -4.15 -35.33 20.71
C SER A 53 -2.72 -35.67 20.28
N VAL A 54 -1.98 -34.67 19.85
CA VAL A 54 -0.57 -34.77 19.46
C VAL A 54 0.27 -33.91 20.40
N LYS A 55 1.18 -34.50 21.16
CA LYS A 55 1.98 -33.81 22.16
C LYS A 55 3.47 -33.81 21.88
N SER A 56 3.91 -34.46 20.80
CA SER A 56 5.32 -34.55 20.43
C SER A 56 5.50 -34.52 18.92
N GLN A 57 6.70 -34.17 18.50
CA GLN A 57 7.06 -34.16 17.09
C GLN A 57 7.03 -35.55 16.46
N SER A 58 7.43 -36.58 17.22
CA SER A 58 7.35 -37.96 16.72
C SER A 58 5.91 -38.40 16.50
N ALA A 59 4.98 -38.03 17.38
CA ALA A 59 3.58 -38.31 17.21
C ALA A 59 2.99 -37.54 16.00
N MET A 60 3.45 -36.32 15.76
CA MET A 60 3.06 -35.55 14.57
C MET A 60 3.54 -36.22 13.29
N LEU A 61 4.80 -36.64 13.22
CA LEU A 61 5.36 -37.38 12.08
C LEU A 61 4.62 -38.71 11.82
N SER A 62 4.21 -39.42 12.88
CA SER A 62 3.40 -40.62 12.74
C SER A 62 2.02 -40.33 12.14
N ASN A 63 1.38 -39.22 12.56
CA ASN A 63 0.12 -38.77 11.97
C ASN A 63 0.30 -38.36 10.50
N VAL A 64 1.37 -37.63 10.16
CA VAL A 64 1.66 -37.27 8.75
C VAL A 64 1.81 -38.50 7.90
N ARG A 65 2.54 -39.55 8.38
CA ARG A 65 2.68 -40.83 7.68
C ARG A 65 1.33 -41.44 7.37
N GLU A 66 0.47 -41.57 8.38
CA GLU A 66 -0.88 -42.12 8.23
C GLU A 66 -1.71 -41.36 7.20
N GLN A 67 -1.73 -40.03 7.31
CA GLN A 67 -2.54 -39.21 6.40
C GLN A 67 -2.00 -39.23 4.96
N LEU A 68 -0.67 -39.19 4.75
CA LEU A 68 -0.08 -39.28 3.43
C LEU A 68 -0.26 -40.66 2.79
N GLN A 69 -0.18 -41.74 3.56
CA GLN A 69 -0.51 -43.09 3.09
C GLN A 69 -1.96 -43.17 2.62
N SER A 70 -2.87 -42.61 3.40
CA SER A 70 -4.30 -42.58 3.06
C SER A 70 -4.57 -41.72 1.80
N LEU A 71 -3.95 -40.53 1.69
CA LEU A 71 -4.15 -39.64 0.56
C LEU A 71 -3.68 -40.29 -0.75
N ASN A 72 -2.51 -40.93 -0.72
CA ASN A 72 -1.82 -41.46 -1.89
C ASN A 72 -2.13 -42.94 -2.18
N GLY A 73 -2.81 -43.63 -1.26
CA GLY A 73 -3.12 -45.08 -1.42
C GLY A 73 -1.86 -45.97 -1.38
N VAL A 74 -0.83 -45.57 -0.63
CA VAL A 74 0.43 -46.28 -0.50
C VAL A 74 0.72 -46.66 0.96
N MET A 75 1.61 -47.59 1.15
CA MET A 75 2.11 -47.94 2.47
C MET A 75 3.65 -47.86 2.48
N PHE A 76 4.22 -47.11 3.42
CA PHE A 76 5.65 -47.03 3.62
C PHE A 76 6.06 -48.04 4.68
N ASN A 77 7.13 -48.79 4.41
CA ASN A 77 7.82 -49.46 5.51
C ASN A 77 8.67 -48.42 6.29
N ASP A 78 9.31 -48.84 7.39
CA ASP A 78 10.04 -47.91 8.26
C ASP A 78 11.31 -47.34 7.61
N SER A 79 11.95 -48.07 6.72
CA SER A 79 13.11 -47.64 5.94
C SER A 79 12.72 -46.61 4.89
N GLU A 80 11.65 -46.91 4.15
CA GLU A 80 11.07 -46.03 3.13
C GLU A 80 10.59 -44.73 3.74
N TRP A 81 9.87 -44.82 4.87
CA TRP A 81 9.38 -43.64 5.57
C TRP A 81 10.51 -42.72 6.05
N ARG A 82 11.59 -43.32 6.63
CA ARG A 82 12.75 -42.56 7.06
C ARG A 82 13.41 -41.86 5.87
N ARG A 83 13.62 -42.57 4.76
CA ARG A 83 14.20 -42.01 3.53
C ARG A 83 13.35 -40.87 2.94
N PHE A 84 12.03 -41.07 2.87
CA PHE A 84 11.10 -40.03 2.40
C PHE A 84 11.15 -38.78 3.31
N THR A 85 11.15 -39.01 4.63
CA THR A 85 11.19 -37.92 5.61
C THR A 85 12.49 -37.13 5.51
N GLU A 86 13.65 -37.78 5.51
CA GLU A 86 14.96 -37.13 5.50
C GLU A 86 15.25 -36.42 4.17
N GLN A 87 14.84 -37.00 3.07
CA GLN A 87 15.17 -36.48 1.74
C GLN A 87 14.19 -35.40 1.26
N TYR A 88 12.93 -35.48 1.62
CA TYR A 88 11.88 -34.63 1.10
C TYR A 88 11.03 -33.95 2.17
N LEU A 89 10.38 -34.73 3.05
CA LEU A 89 9.38 -34.16 3.95
C LEU A 89 9.98 -33.22 4.99
N ASP A 90 10.99 -33.64 5.70
CA ASP A 90 11.62 -32.91 6.81
C ASP A 90 13.15 -32.94 6.71
N ASN A 91 13.64 -32.46 5.57
CA ASN A 91 15.08 -32.28 5.39
C ASN A 91 15.59 -31.22 6.37
N PRO A 92 16.63 -31.47 7.15
CA PRO A 92 17.16 -30.53 8.15
C PRO A 92 17.62 -29.19 7.59
N SER A 93 18.02 -29.13 6.32
CA SER A 93 18.44 -27.90 5.64
C SER A 93 17.28 -26.98 5.24
N ASP A 94 16.04 -27.49 5.23
CA ASP A 94 14.89 -26.74 4.78
C ASP A 94 14.45 -25.67 5.80
N GLY A 95 14.26 -24.45 5.31
CA GLY A 95 13.65 -23.36 6.03
C GLY A 95 12.15 -23.23 5.73
N ILE A 96 11.53 -22.18 6.27
CA ILE A 96 10.12 -21.84 6.00
C ILE A 96 9.85 -21.67 4.51
N LEU A 97 10.76 -21.03 3.78
CA LEU A 97 10.59 -20.77 2.34
C LEU A 97 10.59 -22.07 1.53
N ASP A 98 11.49 -23.02 1.88
CA ASP A 98 11.55 -24.32 1.23
C ASP A 98 10.29 -25.14 1.49
N LYS A 99 9.80 -25.14 2.74
CA LYS A 99 8.53 -25.80 3.10
C LYS A 99 7.33 -25.15 2.42
N THR A 100 7.30 -23.83 2.32
CA THR A 100 6.27 -23.10 1.57
C THR A 100 6.30 -23.48 0.09
N ARG A 101 7.49 -23.57 -0.51
CA ARG A 101 7.66 -24.02 -1.89
C ARG A 101 7.13 -25.45 -2.10
N LYS A 102 7.35 -26.36 -1.15
CA LYS A 102 6.82 -27.72 -1.20
C LYS A 102 5.29 -27.78 -1.15
N ILE A 103 4.62 -26.83 -0.56
CA ILE A 103 3.15 -26.77 -0.58
C ILE A 103 2.65 -26.15 -1.90
N HIS A 104 3.31 -25.10 -2.42
CA HIS A 104 2.77 -24.33 -3.53
C HIS A 104 3.30 -24.75 -4.90
N ILE A 105 4.54 -25.25 -4.98
CA ILE A 105 5.20 -25.57 -6.25
C ILE A 105 5.52 -27.05 -6.32
N ASP A 106 6.38 -27.54 -5.41
CA ASP A 106 6.96 -28.89 -5.43
C ASP A 106 6.16 -29.84 -4.52
N TYR A 107 4.82 -29.86 -4.65
CA TYR A 107 3.90 -30.61 -3.77
C TYR A 107 3.78 -32.11 -4.12
N ILE A 108 4.49 -32.55 -5.14
CA ILE A 108 4.58 -33.93 -5.59
C ILE A 108 6.03 -34.38 -5.47
N CYS A 109 6.26 -35.52 -4.85
CA CYS A 109 7.56 -36.15 -4.78
C CYS A 109 7.55 -37.46 -5.57
N ASP A 110 8.45 -37.59 -6.52
CA ASP A 110 8.72 -38.86 -7.20
C ASP A 110 9.49 -39.76 -6.26
N PHE A 111 8.87 -40.80 -5.70
CA PHE A 111 9.48 -41.67 -4.71
C PHE A 111 9.58 -43.09 -5.24
N ILE A 112 10.79 -43.69 -5.10
CA ILE A 112 11.07 -45.07 -5.47
C ILE A 112 11.01 -45.93 -4.22
N PHE A 113 10.07 -46.87 -4.19
CA PHE A 113 9.91 -47.83 -3.12
C PHE A 113 11.01 -48.91 -3.18
N ASP A 114 11.17 -49.65 -2.11
CA ASP A 114 12.20 -50.71 -2.00
C ASP A 114 11.96 -51.88 -2.98
N ASP A 115 10.73 -52.07 -3.42
CA ASP A 115 10.34 -53.01 -4.47
C ASP A 115 10.57 -52.49 -5.92
N GLY A 116 11.09 -51.29 -6.07
CA GLY A 116 11.42 -50.66 -7.34
C GLY A 116 10.27 -49.89 -8.00
N ARG A 117 9.07 -49.82 -7.42
CA ARG A 117 7.96 -49.00 -7.92
C ARG A 117 8.29 -47.55 -7.76
N LEU A 118 8.04 -46.73 -8.81
CA LEU A 118 8.06 -45.30 -8.78
C LEU A 118 6.61 -44.81 -8.61
N GLU A 119 6.37 -44.05 -7.55
CA GLU A 119 5.08 -43.45 -7.26
C GLU A 119 5.20 -41.94 -6.99
N ASN A 120 4.19 -41.19 -7.41
CA ASN A 120 4.08 -39.75 -7.13
C ASN A 120 3.40 -39.56 -5.78
N ILE A 121 4.14 -39.13 -4.78
CA ILE A 121 3.60 -38.86 -3.44
C ILE A 121 3.19 -37.40 -3.32
N TYR A 122 1.91 -37.16 -3.16
CA TYR A 122 1.30 -35.84 -3.01
C TYR A 122 1.29 -35.44 -1.55
N LEU A 123 1.78 -34.25 -1.22
CA LEU A 123 1.60 -33.64 0.11
C LEU A 123 0.19 -33.05 0.26
N ILE A 124 -0.36 -32.56 -0.86
CA ILE A 124 -1.71 -31.95 -0.93
C ILE A 124 -2.33 -32.27 -2.29
N ASP A 125 -3.58 -32.67 -2.31
CA ASP A 125 -4.34 -32.84 -3.56
C ASP A 125 -4.95 -31.50 -3.99
N LYS A 126 -4.34 -30.88 -5.01
CA LYS A 126 -4.79 -29.59 -5.55
C LYS A 126 -5.93 -29.72 -6.55
N LYS A 127 -6.11 -30.89 -7.14
CA LYS A 127 -7.20 -31.15 -8.12
C LYS A 127 -8.52 -31.42 -7.43
N ASN A 128 -8.50 -32.25 -6.38
CA ASN A 128 -9.68 -32.55 -5.58
C ASN A 128 -9.43 -32.16 -4.12
N LEU A 129 -9.70 -30.90 -3.80
CA LEU A 129 -9.43 -30.34 -2.47
C LEU A 129 -10.11 -31.12 -1.34
N MET A 130 -11.27 -31.73 -1.59
CA MET A 130 -12.04 -32.42 -0.56
C MET A 130 -11.42 -33.77 -0.15
N ARG A 131 -10.46 -34.31 -0.92
CA ARG A 131 -9.69 -35.50 -0.51
C ARG A 131 -8.67 -35.19 0.61
N ASN A 132 -8.28 -33.94 0.76
CA ASN A 132 -7.37 -33.58 1.84
C ASN A 132 -8.06 -33.72 3.20
N LYS A 133 -7.41 -34.38 4.14
CA LYS A 133 -7.89 -34.51 5.52
C LYS A 133 -7.57 -33.26 6.32
N VAL A 134 -8.52 -32.76 7.08
CA VAL A 134 -8.32 -31.63 7.99
C VAL A 134 -8.47 -32.06 9.43
N GLN A 135 -7.49 -31.70 10.27
CA GLN A 135 -7.44 -32.08 11.69
C GLN A 135 -7.09 -30.83 12.52
N ILE A 136 -7.37 -30.87 13.80
CA ILE A 136 -7.00 -29.80 14.74
C ILE A 136 -6.28 -30.40 15.93
N ILE A 137 -5.23 -29.68 16.39
CA ILE A 137 -4.53 -29.92 17.64
C ILE A 137 -4.57 -28.65 18.47
N GLN A 138 -4.57 -28.83 19.80
CA GLN A 138 -4.53 -27.73 20.72
C GLN A 138 -3.30 -27.79 21.62
N GLN A 139 -2.81 -26.62 22.02
CA GLN A 139 -1.80 -26.47 23.07
C GLN A 139 -0.56 -27.31 22.86
N PHE A 140 -0.08 -27.38 21.61
CA PHE A 140 1.15 -28.06 21.29
C PHE A 140 2.34 -27.33 21.93
N GLU A 141 3.13 -28.04 22.71
CA GLU A 141 4.32 -27.52 23.36
C GLU A 141 5.57 -27.89 22.56
N GLN A 142 6.28 -26.89 22.12
CA GLN A 142 7.57 -27.08 21.45
C GLN A 142 8.69 -26.50 22.31
N THR A 143 9.66 -27.37 22.66
CA THR A 143 10.88 -26.97 23.32
C THR A 143 11.86 -26.41 22.29
N GLY A 144 12.10 -25.13 22.36
CA GLY A 144 13.15 -24.41 21.64
C GLY A 144 14.07 -23.73 22.65
N SER A 145 14.50 -22.49 22.37
CA SER A 145 15.18 -21.64 23.38
C SER A 145 14.26 -21.36 24.59
N HIS A 146 12.94 -21.46 24.39
CA HIS A 146 11.90 -21.40 25.43
C HIS A 146 10.80 -22.42 25.10
N ALA A 147 10.09 -22.94 26.13
CA ALA A 147 8.87 -23.72 25.94
C ALA A 147 7.75 -22.78 25.48
N ASN A 148 7.39 -22.87 24.20
CA ASN A 148 6.28 -22.14 23.62
C ASN A 148 5.07 -23.07 23.48
N ARG A 149 3.89 -22.56 23.79
CA ARG A 149 2.62 -23.26 23.73
C ARG A 149 1.72 -22.57 22.73
N TYR A 150 1.28 -23.31 21.72
CA TYR A 150 0.46 -22.80 20.62
C TYR A 150 -1.01 -23.08 20.88
N ASP A 151 -1.88 -22.09 20.72
CA ASP A 151 -3.29 -22.21 21.09
C ASP A 151 -3.99 -23.30 20.26
N VAL A 152 -4.24 -23.04 18.97
CA VAL A 152 -4.88 -24.00 18.07
C VAL A 152 -4.13 -24.06 16.73
N THR A 153 -3.83 -25.27 16.27
CA THR A 153 -3.20 -25.50 14.95
C THR A 153 -4.09 -26.37 14.08
N ILE A 154 -4.33 -25.95 12.84
CA ILE A 154 -5.02 -26.76 11.84
C ILE A 154 -3.98 -27.50 11.00
N LEU A 155 -4.16 -28.82 10.93
CA LEU A 155 -3.36 -29.69 10.09
C LEU A 155 -4.13 -30.03 8.81
N VAL A 156 -3.41 -30.08 7.69
CA VAL A 156 -3.92 -30.62 6.42
C VAL A 156 -3.02 -31.79 6.03
N ASN A 157 -3.62 -32.96 5.88
CA ASN A 157 -2.89 -34.24 5.68
C ASN A 157 -1.79 -34.44 6.71
N GLY A 158 -2.08 -34.07 7.97
CA GLY A 158 -1.14 -34.14 9.10
C GLY A 158 -0.13 -32.99 9.18
N LEU A 159 0.07 -32.20 8.13
CA LEU A 159 0.99 -31.06 8.10
C LEU A 159 0.37 -29.82 8.75
N PRO A 160 1.05 -29.11 9.66
CA PRO A 160 0.57 -27.89 10.28
C PRO A 160 0.61 -26.74 9.27
N LEU A 161 -0.54 -26.38 8.70
CA LEU A 161 -0.62 -25.32 7.70
C LEU A 161 -1.19 -24.00 8.22
N VAL A 162 -1.99 -24.02 9.31
CA VAL A 162 -2.59 -22.81 9.88
C VAL A 162 -2.40 -22.76 11.37
N GLN A 163 -1.87 -21.66 11.87
CA GLN A 163 -1.76 -21.38 13.30
C GLN A 163 -2.76 -20.31 13.71
N ILE A 164 -3.49 -20.55 14.79
CA ILE A 164 -4.48 -19.63 15.36
C ILE A 164 -4.00 -19.22 16.76
N GLU A 165 -3.93 -17.92 17.00
CA GLU A 165 -3.60 -17.35 18.32
C GLU A 165 -4.76 -16.51 18.83
N LEU A 166 -5.14 -16.75 20.05
CA LEU A 166 -6.29 -16.14 20.71
C LEU A 166 -5.88 -15.22 21.83
N LYS A 167 -6.63 -14.15 22.03
CA LYS A 167 -6.56 -13.29 23.20
C LYS A 167 -7.95 -13.10 23.77
N LYS A 168 -8.05 -12.91 25.08
CA LYS A 168 -9.33 -12.64 25.74
C LYS A 168 -9.99 -11.39 25.19
N ARG A 169 -11.31 -11.34 25.23
CA ARG A 169 -12.07 -10.14 24.83
C ARG A 169 -11.59 -8.90 25.58
N GLY A 170 -11.50 -7.77 24.87
CA GLY A 170 -11.02 -6.49 25.41
C GLY A 170 -9.51 -6.27 25.33
N VAL A 171 -8.74 -7.27 24.92
CA VAL A 171 -7.30 -7.13 24.65
C VAL A 171 -7.09 -6.74 23.20
N ALA A 172 -6.11 -5.89 22.94
CA ALA A 172 -5.79 -5.49 21.58
C ALA A 172 -5.31 -6.69 20.74
N ILE A 173 -5.90 -6.89 19.57
CA ILE A 173 -5.55 -8.01 18.67
C ILE A 173 -4.07 -7.99 18.25
N ARG A 174 -3.41 -6.83 18.30
CA ARG A 174 -1.98 -6.69 18.04
C ARG A 174 -1.11 -7.50 18.99
N GLU A 175 -1.58 -7.84 20.19
CA GLU A 175 -0.86 -8.73 21.11
C GLU A 175 -0.75 -10.15 20.57
N ALA A 176 -1.83 -10.69 19.99
CA ALA A 176 -1.79 -12.00 19.33
C ALA A 176 -0.81 -11.98 18.14
N PHE A 177 -0.77 -10.90 17.38
CA PHE A 177 0.21 -10.71 16.31
C PHE A 177 1.65 -10.73 16.82
N ASN A 178 1.92 -9.99 17.89
CA ASN A 178 3.24 -9.94 18.52
C ASN A 178 3.67 -11.32 19.05
N GLN A 179 2.73 -12.10 19.55
CA GLN A 179 2.97 -13.47 20.02
C GLN A 179 3.41 -14.39 18.87
N ILE A 180 2.73 -14.38 17.73
CA ILE A 180 3.16 -15.12 16.53
C ILE A 180 4.54 -14.66 16.08
N HIS A 181 4.80 -13.36 16.11
CA HIS A 181 6.11 -12.83 15.75
C HIS A 181 7.23 -13.35 16.66
N ARG A 182 6.96 -13.48 17.94
CA ARG A 182 7.87 -14.11 18.91
C ARG A 182 8.10 -15.60 18.59
N TYR A 183 7.05 -16.37 18.40
CA TYR A 183 7.14 -17.78 18.05
C TYR A 183 7.95 -18.06 16.79
N SER A 184 7.82 -17.22 15.79
CA SER A 184 8.58 -17.38 14.56
C SER A 184 10.07 -17.16 14.72
N LYS A 185 10.49 -16.37 15.71
CA LYS A 185 11.93 -16.19 16.03
C LYS A 185 12.47 -17.30 16.92
N GLU A 186 11.64 -17.85 17.80
CA GLU A 186 12.09 -18.71 18.88
C GLU A 186 11.85 -20.19 18.62
N SER A 187 10.74 -20.57 18.00
CA SER A 187 10.32 -21.97 17.96
C SER A 187 9.87 -22.52 16.61
N PHE A 188 9.17 -21.75 15.78
CA PHE A 188 8.73 -22.26 14.46
C PHE A 188 9.91 -22.61 13.56
N ASN A 189 11.04 -21.93 13.71
CA ASN A 189 12.25 -22.13 12.93
C ASN A 189 13.29 -23.03 13.62
N SER A 190 12.95 -23.69 14.72
CA SER A 190 13.88 -24.63 15.38
C SER A 190 14.23 -25.80 14.45
N GLU A 191 15.41 -26.41 14.64
CA GLU A 191 15.81 -27.58 13.89
C GLU A 191 14.75 -28.69 13.97
N ASN A 192 14.45 -29.33 12.85
CA ASN A 192 13.49 -30.43 12.73
C ASN A 192 12.03 -30.07 13.14
N SER A 193 11.59 -28.84 12.96
CA SER A 193 10.21 -28.45 13.26
C SER A 193 9.29 -28.56 12.04
N LEU A 194 8.26 -29.39 12.13
CA LEU A 194 7.19 -29.41 11.12
C LEU A 194 6.40 -28.10 11.07
N PHE A 195 6.45 -27.25 12.09
CA PHE A 195 5.83 -25.92 12.06
C PHE A 195 6.43 -24.97 11.03
N LYS A 196 7.56 -25.30 10.43
CA LYS A 196 8.05 -24.62 9.22
C LYS A 196 7.09 -24.75 8.02
N TYR A 197 6.14 -25.68 8.05
CA TYR A 197 5.07 -25.82 7.04
C TYR A 197 3.93 -24.84 7.22
N LEU A 198 3.87 -24.06 8.29
CA LEU A 198 2.82 -23.06 8.48
C LEU A 198 2.76 -22.09 7.30
N GLN A 199 1.57 -21.95 6.70
CA GLN A 199 1.32 -21.07 5.56
C GLN A 199 0.55 -19.82 5.96
N LEU A 200 -0.38 -19.98 6.90
CA LEU A 200 -1.35 -18.97 7.26
C LEU A 200 -1.40 -18.81 8.78
N PHE A 201 -1.44 -17.58 9.23
CA PHE A 201 -1.70 -17.22 10.61
C PHE A 201 -3.08 -16.58 10.74
N VAL A 202 -3.79 -16.92 11.80
CA VAL A 202 -5.04 -16.29 12.21
C VAL A 202 -4.89 -15.79 13.63
N ILE A 203 -5.29 -14.55 13.85
CA ILE A 203 -5.26 -13.90 15.17
C ILE A 203 -6.66 -13.43 15.52
N SER A 204 -7.06 -13.58 16.79
CA SER A 204 -8.37 -13.12 17.24
C SER A 204 -8.38 -12.75 18.72
N ASN A 205 -9.21 -11.77 19.06
CA ASN A 205 -9.59 -11.45 20.43
C ASN A 205 -11.09 -11.69 20.69
N GLY A 206 -11.71 -12.53 19.84
CA GLY A 206 -13.14 -12.82 19.87
C GLY A 206 -14.00 -11.82 19.11
N THR A 207 -13.65 -10.52 19.10
CA THR A 207 -14.41 -9.45 18.43
C THR A 207 -13.78 -8.96 17.12
N ASP A 208 -12.46 -9.08 16.99
CA ASP A 208 -11.72 -8.82 15.76
C ASP A 208 -10.88 -10.05 15.44
N THR A 209 -11.03 -10.57 14.21
CA THR A 209 -10.31 -11.73 13.71
C THR A 209 -9.66 -11.37 12.39
N ARG A 210 -8.37 -11.62 12.28
CA ARG A 210 -7.58 -11.32 11.09
C ARG A 210 -6.70 -12.50 10.69
N TYR A 211 -6.34 -12.57 9.42
CA TYR A 211 -5.42 -13.56 8.89
C TYR A 211 -4.30 -12.93 8.06
N PHE A 212 -3.18 -13.62 7.93
CA PHE A 212 -2.02 -13.17 7.15
C PHE A 212 -1.09 -14.35 6.81
N ALA A 213 -0.24 -14.16 5.78
CA ALA A 213 0.69 -15.19 5.32
C ALA A 213 1.93 -15.31 6.20
N ASN A 214 2.56 -16.48 6.16
CA ASN A 214 3.78 -16.80 6.91
C ASN A 214 5.00 -15.96 6.48
N THR A 215 5.06 -15.55 5.20
CA THR A 215 6.18 -14.78 4.62
C THR A 215 5.98 -13.27 4.73
N THR A 216 4.91 -12.80 5.38
CA THR A 216 4.73 -11.39 5.68
C THR A 216 6.00 -10.87 6.35
N LYS A 217 6.68 -9.92 5.70
CA LYS A 217 7.92 -9.34 6.24
C LYS A 217 7.63 -8.78 7.62
N ARG A 218 8.43 -9.19 8.59
CA ARG A 218 8.22 -8.88 10.00
C ARG A 218 9.01 -7.65 10.42
N ASP A 219 8.96 -6.64 9.57
CA ASP A 219 9.33 -5.30 9.94
C ASP A 219 8.16 -4.60 10.65
N LYS A 220 8.37 -3.39 11.07
CA LYS A 220 7.53 -2.67 12.02
C LYS A 220 6.05 -2.49 11.63
N ASN A 221 5.71 -2.64 10.35
CA ASN A 221 4.37 -2.40 9.80
C ASN A 221 3.67 -3.68 9.36
N SER A 222 4.18 -4.84 9.75
CA SER A 222 3.63 -6.13 9.33
C SER A 222 2.17 -6.34 9.75
N PHE A 223 1.73 -5.70 10.83
CA PHE A 223 0.33 -5.76 11.26
C PHE A 223 -0.62 -5.16 10.21
N ASP A 224 -0.20 -4.15 9.47
CA ASP A 224 -1.00 -3.48 8.44
C ASP A 224 -1.29 -4.39 7.23
N PHE A 225 -0.52 -5.48 7.09
CA PHE A 225 -0.77 -6.52 6.09
C PHE A 225 -1.78 -7.57 6.54
N THR A 226 -2.22 -7.56 7.80
CA THR A 226 -3.28 -8.45 8.27
C THR A 226 -4.62 -8.07 7.61
N MET A 227 -5.51 -9.06 7.46
CA MET A 227 -6.76 -8.91 6.72
C MET A 227 -7.91 -9.48 7.53
N ASN A 228 -9.06 -8.80 7.54
CA ASN A 228 -10.33 -9.40 7.95
C ASN A 228 -10.93 -10.20 6.79
N TRP A 229 -11.73 -11.22 7.09
CA TRP A 229 -12.63 -11.82 6.12
C TRP A 229 -13.79 -10.89 5.83
N ALA A 230 -14.43 -11.04 4.68
CA ALA A 230 -15.55 -10.17 4.30
C ALA A 230 -16.54 -10.91 3.41
N LYS A 231 -17.76 -10.38 3.31
CA LYS A 231 -18.72 -10.74 2.28
C LYS A 231 -18.34 -10.11 0.94
N SER A 232 -19.00 -10.52 -0.13
CA SER A 232 -18.78 -10.01 -1.48
C SER A 232 -19.19 -8.55 -1.66
N ASP A 233 -19.96 -7.97 -0.74
CA ASP A 233 -20.29 -6.55 -0.66
C ASP A 233 -19.28 -5.74 0.19
N ASN A 234 -18.12 -6.34 0.48
CA ASN A 234 -17.04 -5.81 1.32
C ASN A 234 -17.41 -5.55 2.79
N THR A 235 -18.56 -6.05 3.27
CA THR A 235 -18.87 -6.01 4.69
C THR A 235 -17.95 -6.95 5.46
N LEU A 236 -17.21 -6.42 6.42
CA LEU A 236 -16.22 -7.18 7.19
C LEU A 236 -16.87 -8.19 8.13
N ILE A 237 -16.28 -9.37 8.22
CA ILE A 237 -16.60 -10.44 9.16
C ILE A 237 -15.49 -10.47 10.20
N LYS A 238 -15.70 -9.82 11.34
CA LYS A 238 -14.70 -9.63 12.38
C LYS A 238 -14.83 -10.60 13.55
N ASP A 239 -16.06 -10.90 13.98
CA ASP A 239 -16.31 -11.79 15.10
C ASP A 239 -15.75 -13.21 14.82
N LEU A 240 -15.13 -13.83 15.84
CA LEU A 240 -14.47 -15.13 15.69
C LEU A 240 -15.44 -16.23 15.28
N LYS A 241 -16.67 -16.21 15.80
CA LYS A 241 -17.68 -17.22 15.49
C LYS A 241 -18.16 -17.13 14.05
N ASP A 242 -18.44 -15.91 13.58
CA ASP A 242 -18.80 -15.64 12.18
C ASP A 242 -17.64 -15.94 11.23
N PHE A 243 -16.41 -15.61 11.63
CA PHE A 243 -15.19 -15.95 10.89
C PHE A 243 -15.05 -17.48 10.78
N THR A 244 -15.23 -18.20 11.89
CA THR A 244 -15.14 -19.67 11.92
C THR A 244 -16.21 -20.30 11.03
N ALA A 245 -17.43 -19.81 11.09
CA ALA A 245 -18.55 -20.30 10.28
C ALA A 245 -18.38 -20.07 8.76
N THR A 246 -17.56 -19.12 8.37
CA THR A 246 -17.38 -18.75 6.96
C THR A 246 -16.00 -19.12 6.42
N PHE A 247 -14.92 -18.64 7.05
CA PHE A 247 -13.54 -18.82 6.58
C PHE A 247 -13.02 -20.24 6.82
N PHE A 248 -13.32 -20.82 8.00
CA PHE A 248 -12.85 -22.17 8.36
C PHE A 248 -13.75 -23.30 7.82
N GLN A 249 -14.74 -23.01 6.98
CA GLN A 249 -15.34 -24.11 6.21
C GLN A 249 -14.23 -24.82 5.42
N LYS A 250 -14.19 -26.15 5.48
CA LYS A 250 -13.13 -26.95 4.83
C LYS A 250 -12.89 -26.54 3.37
N HIS A 251 -13.99 -26.36 2.60
CA HIS A 251 -13.91 -25.92 1.21
C HIS A 251 -13.26 -24.52 1.09
N THR A 252 -13.67 -23.57 1.92
CA THR A 252 -13.14 -22.20 1.91
C THR A 252 -11.67 -22.17 2.28
N LEU A 253 -11.29 -22.77 3.41
CA LEU A 253 -9.89 -22.78 3.87
C LEU A 253 -8.95 -23.41 2.85
N LEU A 254 -9.31 -24.56 2.31
CA LEU A 254 -8.48 -25.27 1.31
C LEU A 254 -8.36 -24.47 0.00
N ASN A 255 -9.44 -23.79 -0.44
CA ASN A 255 -9.36 -22.90 -1.59
C ASN A 255 -8.45 -21.70 -1.32
N VAL A 256 -8.52 -21.07 -0.15
CA VAL A 256 -7.63 -19.94 0.22
C VAL A 256 -6.18 -20.41 0.21
N LEU A 257 -5.89 -21.57 0.79
CA LEU A 257 -4.52 -22.10 0.86
C LEU A 257 -3.98 -22.50 -0.53
N VAL A 258 -4.79 -23.08 -1.39
CA VAL A 258 -4.32 -23.68 -2.65
C VAL A 258 -4.58 -22.78 -3.86
N ASN A 259 -5.84 -22.34 -4.05
CA ASN A 259 -6.25 -21.64 -5.26
C ASN A 259 -6.06 -20.13 -5.16
N TYR A 260 -6.22 -19.54 -3.98
CA TYR A 260 -6.15 -18.10 -3.77
C TYR A 260 -4.91 -17.64 -3.02
N SER A 261 -3.86 -18.45 -3.06
CA SER A 261 -2.52 -18.08 -2.63
C SER A 261 -1.55 -18.20 -3.81
N VAL A 262 -0.50 -17.38 -3.80
CA VAL A 262 0.57 -17.37 -4.81
C VAL A 262 1.91 -17.28 -4.10
N PHE A 263 2.77 -18.28 -4.27
CA PHE A 263 4.16 -18.21 -3.83
C PHE A 263 4.99 -17.69 -5.00
N ASP A 264 5.42 -16.44 -4.89
CA ASP A 264 6.04 -15.71 -6.01
C ASP A 264 7.56 -15.97 -6.14
N SER A 265 8.14 -15.52 -7.24
CA SER A 265 9.58 -15.68 -7.50
C SER A 265 10.47 -14.90 -6.53
N SER A 266 9.94 -13.94 -5.78
CA SER A 266 10.64 -13.26 -4.68
C SER A 266 10.53 -14.01 -3.34
N GLN A 267 10.06 -15.26 -3.38
CA GLN A 267 9.86 -16.11 -2.21
C GLN A 267 8.90 -15.51 -1.18
N THR A 268 7.86 -14.85 -1.67
CA THR A 268 6.79 -14.29 -0.85
C THR A 268 5.49 -15.04 -1.11
N LEU A 269 4.84 -15.51 -0.04
CA LEU A 269 3.50 -16.07 -0.13
C LEU A 269 2.49 -14.93 -0.08
N LEU A 270 1.78 -14.73 -1.17
CA LEU A 270 0.68 -13.77 -1.30
C LEU A 270 -0.63 -14.50 -1.12
N VAL A 271 -1.40 -14.14 -0.10
CA VAL A 271 -2.76 -14.64 0.12
C VAL A 271 -3.74 -13.58 -0.32
N MET A 272 -4.66 -13.95 -1.21
CA MET A 272 -5.64 -13.01 -1.77
C MET A 272 -6.63 -12.53 -0.71
N ARG A 273 -7.02 -11.27 -0.86
CA ARG A 273 -8.04 -10.63 -0.02
C ARG A 273 -9.45 -11.02 -0.48
N PRO A 274 -10.47 -10.96 0.40
CA PRO A 274 -11.82 -11.38 0.06
C PRO A 274 -12.37 -10.75 -1.22
N TYR A 275 -12.22 -9.44 -1.40
CA TYR A 275 -12.68 -8.74 -2.60
C TYR A 275 -11.96 -9.21 -3.89
N GLN A 276 -10.68 -9.59 -3.79
CA GLN A 276 -9.92 -10.14 -4.92
C GLN A 276 -10.44 -11.54 -5.28
N ILE A 277 -10.72 -12.35 -4.27
CA ILE A 277 -11.31 -13.69 -4.43
C ILE A 277 -12.69 -13.57 -5.07
N ALA A 278 -13.56 -12.72 -4.50
CA ALA A 278 -14.92 -12.49 -5.02
C ALA A 278 -14.91 -12.06 -6.50
N ALA A 279 -14.04 -11.12 -6.86
CA ALA A 279 -13.89 -10.69 -8.25
C ALA A 279 -13.45 -11.84 -9.17
N THR A 280 -12.48 -12.64 -8.73
CA THR A 280 -11.98 -13.80 -9.48
C THR A 280 -13.07 -14.84 -9.67
N GLU A 281 -13.79 -15.20 -8.61
CA GLU A 281 -14.89 -16.17 -8.65
C GLU A 281 -16.00 -15.73 -9.59
N ARG A 282 -16.36 -14.44 -9.59
CA ARG A 282 -17.39 -13.89 -10.48
C ARG A 282 -16.98 -13.88 -11.93
N ILE A 283 -15.71 -13.63 -12.23
CA ILE A 283 -15.17 -13.78 -13.60
C ILE A 283 -15.28 -15.24 -14.05
N LEU A 284 -14.79 -16.19 -13.25
CA LEU A 284 -14.83 -17.61 -13.58
C LEU A 284 -16.26 -18.13 -13.72
N TRP A 285 -17.15 -17.74 -12.82
CA TRP A 285 -18.58 -18.09 -12.92
C TRP A 285 -19.19 -17.52 -14.20
N LYS A 286 -18.85 -16.28 -14.55
CA LYS A 286 -19.36 -15.63 -15.78
C LYS A 286 -18.90 -16.36 -17.03
N ILE A 287 -17.63 -16.77 -17.09
CA ILE A 287 -17.10 -17.59 -18.20
C ILE A 287 -17.87 -18.90 -18.29
N LYS A 288 -17.99 -19.65 -17.18
CA LYS A 288 -18.67 -20.94 -17.15
C LYS A 288 -20.16 -20.85 -17.54
N SER A 289 -20.89 -19.90 -16.96
CA SER A 289 -22.30 -19.67 -17.23
C SER A 289 -22.55 -19.23 -18.67
N SER A 290 -21.71 -18.34 -19.19
CA SER A 290 -21.80 -17.88 -20.59
C SER A 290 -21.48 -19.01 -21.58
N PHE A 291 -20.48 -19.85 -21.24
CA PHE A 291 -20.19 -21.04 -22.06
C PHE A 291 -21.36 -22.02 -22.11
N THR A 292 -21.94 -22.34 -20.94
CA THR A 292 -23.10 -23.24 -20.85
C THR A 292 -24.32 -22.71 -21.63
N ALA A 293 -24.52 -21.37 -21.56
CA ALA A 293 -25.58 -20.68 -22.28
C ALA A 293 -25.27 -20.47 -23.78
N LYS A 294 -24.11 -20.90 -24.28
CA LYS A 294 -23.60 -20.62 -25.64
C LYS A 294 -23.64 -19.13 -25.99
N ASN A 295 -23.39 -18.29 -25.01
CA ASN A 295 -23.36 -16.84 -25.14
C ASN A 295 -21.90 -16.34 -25.06
N TRP A 296 -21.34 -15.87 -26.14
CA TRP A 296 -19.99 -15.31 -26.25
C TRP A 296 -19.98 -14.15 -27.23
N SER A 297 -18.89 -13.41 -27.25
CA SER A 297 -18.65 -12.27 -28.17
C SER A 297 -19.66 -11.13 -28.05
N LYS A 298 -20.26 -11.01 -26.89
CA LYS A 298 -21.20 -9.93 -26.53
C LYS A 298 -20.85 -9.35 -25.17
N PRO A 299 -21.20 -8.08 -24.88
CA PRO A 299 -20.97 -7.49 -23.55
C PRO A 299 -21.59 -8.32 -22.40
N GLU A 300 -22.78 -8.92 -22.63
CA GLU A 300 -23.49 -9.73 -21.63
C GLU A 300 -22.76 -11.04 -21.29
N SER A 301 -21.80 -11.48 -22.10
CA SER A 301 -20.97 -12.65 -21.82
C SER A 301 -19.74 -12.34 -20.97
N GLY A 302 -19.43 -11.07 -20.77
CA GLY A 302 -18.33 -10.56 -19.95
C GLY A 302 -18.79 -9.74 -18.75
N GLY A 303 -17.98 -8.78 -18.39
CA GLY A 303 -18.24 -7.81 -17.30
C GLY A 303 -17.03 -6.98 -16.96
N TYR A 304 -17.15 -6.10 -15.95
CA TYR A 304 -16.01 -5.36 -15.45
C TYR A 304 -15.91 -5.44 -13.92
N ILE A 305 -14.67 -5.22 -13.47
CA ILE A 305 -14.27 -5.16 -12.06
C ILE A 305 -13.88 -3.72 -11.75
N TRP A 306 -14.58 -3.13 -10.81
CA TRP A 306 -14.31 -1.78 -10.33
C TRP A 306 -13.51 -1.84 -9.03
N HIS A 307 -12.20 -1.96 -9.14
CA HIS A 307 -11.29 -1.96 -8.01
C HIS A 307 -10.41 -0.71 -8.03
N THR A 308 -10.44 0.05 -6.93
CA THR A 308 -9.67 1.29 -6.81
C THR A 308 -8.18 1.08 -7.05
N THR A 309 -7.48 2.15 -7.38
CA THR A 309 -6.03 2.12 -7.58
C THR A 309 -5.35 1.71 -6.26
N GLY A 310 -4.40 0.75 -6.35
CA GLY A 310 -3.71 0.21 -5.15
C GLY A 310 -4.37 -0.97 -4.48
N SER A 311 -5.50 -1.42 -4.97
CA SER A 311 -6.19 -2.62 -4.46
C SER A 311 -5.54 -3.96 -4.86
N GLY A 312 -4.48 -3.94 -5.67
CA GLY A 312 -3.83 -5.17 -6.17
C GLY A 312 -4.56 -5.81 -7.35
N LYS A 313 -5.08 -5.00 -8.28
CA LYS A 313 -5.73 -5.46 -9.53
C LYS A 313 -4.91 -6.47 -10.31
N THR A 314 -3.58 -6.28 -10.35
CA THR A 314 -2.65 -7.17 -11.08
C THR A 314 -2.68 -8.60 -10.54
N LEU A 315 -2.69 -8.79 -9.22
CA LEU A 315 -2.81 -10.11 -8.61
C LEU A 315 -4.18 -10.74 -8.90
N THR A 316 -5.25 -9.94 -8.81
CA THR A 316 -6.62 -10.40 -9.09
C THR A 316 -6.76 -10.86 -10.55
N SER A 317 -6.30 -10.05 -11.50
CA SER A 317 -6.37 -10.36 -12.93
C SER A 317 -5.48 -11.54 -13.31
N PHE A 318 -4.28 -11.66 -12.72
CA PHE A 318 -3.42 -12.82 -12.89
C PHE A 318 -4.10 -14.11 -12.42
N LYS A 319 -4.68 -14.12 -11.22
CA LYS A 319 -5.38 -15.30 -10.70
C LYS A 319 -6.60 -15.65 -11.53
N ALA A 320 -7.38 -14.65 -11.96
CA ALA A 320 -8.50 -14.89 -12.86
C ALA A 320 -8.03 -15.51 -14.19
N ALA A 321 -6.95 -14.99 -14.78
CA ALA A 321 -6.35 -15.55 -15.99
C ALA A 321 -5.86 -16.99 -15.77
N ARG A 322 -5.11 -17.22 -14.70
CA ARG A 322 -4.55 -18.55 -14.38
C ARG A 322 -5.64 -19.61 -14.20
N LEU A 323 -6.63 -19.30 -13.36
CA LEU A 323 -7.75 -20.24 -13.13
C LEU A 323 -8.66 -20.40 -14.37
N ALA A 324 -8.76 -19.38 -15.23
CA ALA A 324 -9.46 -19.51 -16.49
C ALA A 324 -8.77 -20.48 -17.46
N THR A 325 -7.41 -20.55 -17.44
CA THR A 325 -6.66 -21.52 -18.28
C THR A 325 -6.84 -22.97 -17.83
N GLU A 326 -7.36 -23.22 -16.63
CA GLU A 326 -7.66 -24.55 -16.10
C GLU A 326 -9.03 -25.07 -16.57
N LEU A 327 -9.82 -24.22 -17.24
CA LEU A 327 -11.08 -24.63 -17.85
C LEU A 327 -10.78 -25.31 -19.19
N ASP A 328 -11.19 -26.56 -19.33
CA ASP A 328 -10.88 -27.42 -20.50
C ASP A 328 -11.31 -26.81 -21.85
N PHE A 329 -12.33 -25.94 -21.85
CA PHE A 329 -12.85 -25.30 -23.04
C PHE A 329 -12.22 -23.95 -23.37
N ILE A 330 -11.26 -23.46 -22.59
CA ILE A 330 -10.53 -22.22 -22.85
C ILE A 330 -9.19 -22.53 -23.48
N ASP A 331 -8.98 -22.02 -24.67
CA ASP A 331 -7.76 -22.22 -25.45
C ASP A 331 -6.67 -21.21 -25.09
N LYS A 332 -7.03 -19.92 -24.99
CA LYS A 332 -6.08 -18.84 -24.70
C LYS A 332 -6.72 -17.75 -23.81
N VAL A 333 -5.89 -17.11 -23.00
CA VAL A 333 -6.26 -15.93 -22.23
C VAL A 333 -5.34 -14.78 -22.62
N PHE A 334 -5.90 -13.68 -23.09
CA PHE A 334 -5.17 -12.46 -23.42
C PHE A 334 -5.29 -11.48 -22.28
N PHE A 335 -4.16 -11.09 -21.70
CA PHE A 335 -4.09 -9.94 -20.83
C PHE A 335 -3.64 -8.73 -21.65
N VAL A 336 -4.54 -7.77 -21.79
CA VAL A 336 -4.36 -6.62 -22.68
C VAL A 336 -4.16 -5.38 -21.82
N VAL A 337 -3.00 -4.76 -21.97
CA VAL A 337 -2.65 -3.49 -21.33
C VAL A 337 -2.67 -2.35 -22.34
N ASP A 338 -2.89 -1.15 -21.87
CA ASP A 338 -2.98 0.04 -22.72
C ASP A 338 -1.61 0.47 -23.26
N ARG A 339 -0.54 0.36 -22.45
CA ARG A 339 0.77 0.95 -22.72
C ARG A 339 1.91 -0.05 -22.76
N LYS A 340 2.98 0.28 -23.52
CA LYS A 340 4.20 -0.55 -23.62
C LYS A 340 4.97 -0.66 -22.29
N ASP A 341 5.01 0.38 -21.48
CA ASP A 341 5.66 0.37 -20.18
C ASP A 341 4.88 -0.39 -19.14
N LEU A 342 3.53 -0.29 -19.16
CA LEU A 342 2.65 -1.11 -18.34
C LEU A 342 2.72 -2.58 -18.76
N ASP A 343 2.86 -2.88 -20.06
CA ASP A 343 3.11 -4.23 -20.58
C ASP A 343 4.34 -4.86 -19.90
N TYR A 344 5.45 -4.13 -19.83
CA TYR A 344 6.68 -4.61 -19.20
C TYR A 344 6.55 -4.77 -17.67
N GLN A 345 5.92 -3.82 -16.99
CA GLN A 345 5.71 -3.92 -15.53
C GLN A 345 4.73 -5.05 -15.18
N THR A 346 3.61 -5.12 -15.87
CA THR A 346 2.62 -6.19 -15.70
C THR A 346 3.21 -7.54 -16.02
N MET A 347 3.99 -7.64 -17.09
CA MET A 347 4.69 -8.86 -17.44
C MET A 347 5.68 -9.28 -16.37
N LYS A 348 6.47 -8.35 -15.82
CA LYS A 348 7.35 -8.63 -14.66
C LYS A 348 6.58 -9.12 -13.45
N GLU A 349 5.46 -8.51 -13.14
CA GLU A 349 4.62 -8.96 -12.02
C GLU A 349 4.00 -10.33 -12.30
N TYR A 350 3.52 -10.59 -13.51
CA TYR A 350 3.00 -11.90 -13.89
C TYR A 350 4.09 -12.96 -13.88
N GLN A 351 5.28 -12.65 -14.40
CA GLN A 351 6.45 -13.53 -14.32
C GLN A 351 6.90 -13.74 -12.87
N ARG A 352 6.75 -12.72 -12.02
CA ARG A 352 7.00 -12.86 -10.59
C ARG A 352 6.03 -13.86 -9.95
N PHE A 353 4.75 -13.81 -10.33
CA PHE A 353 3.73 -14.72 -9.81
C PHE A 353 3.86 -16.14 -10.36
N SER A 354 4.30 -16.30 -11.61
CA SER A 354 4.57 -17.59 -12.25
C SER A 354 5.55 -17.44 -13.42
N PRO A 355 6.84 -17.74 -13.22
CA PRO A 355 7.91 -17.44 -14.17
C PRO A 355 7.71 -18.01 -15.59
N ASP A 356 7.11 -19.20 -15.71
CA ASP A 356 6.98 -19.92 -16.98
C ASP A 356 5.59 -19.81 -17.64
N SER A 357 4.67 -19.07 -17.04
CA SER A 357 3.26 -19.04 -17.46
C SER A 357 2.90 -17.91 -18.41
N VAL A 358 3.84 -16.98 -18.71
CA VAL A 358 3.52 -15.76 -19.42
C VAL A 358 4.55 -15.47 -20.50
N ASN A 359 4.10 -15.36 -21.75
CA ASN A 359 4.91 -14.87 -22.85
C ASN A 359 4.55 -13.43 -23.21
N GLY A 360 5.46 -12.50 -22.92
CA GLY A 360 5.41 -11.17 -23.48
C GLY A 360 5.96 -11.15 -24.89
N SER A 361 5.53 -10.18 -25.69
CA SER A 361 6.03 -9.98 -27.05
C SER A 361 6.59 -8.57 -27.20
N GLU A 362 7.83 -8.47 -27.63
CA GLU A 362 8.44 -7.15 -27.94
C GLU A 362 7.79 -6.49 -29.15
N ASN A 363 7.35 -7.29 -30.13
CA ASN A 363 6.76 -6.83 -31.38
C ASN A 363 5.64 -7.77 -31.86
N THR A 364 4.97 -7.39 -32.95
CA THR A 364 3.86 -8.15 -33.56
C THR A 364 4.28 -9.55 -34.02
N ALA A 365 5.52 -9.71 -34.55
CA ALA A 365 6.03 -11.02 -34.97
C ALA A 365 6.28 -11.96 -33.76
N GLY A 366 6.75 -11.40 -32.64
CA GLY A 366 6.85 -12.13 -31.35
C GLY A 366 5.50 -12.57 -30.83
N LEU A 367 4.48 -11.71 -30.92
CA LEU A 367 3.12 -12.04 -30.53
C LEU A 367 2.59 -13.22 -31.36
N LYS A 368 2.79 -13.20 -32.69
CA LYS A 368 2.37 -14.30 -33.56
C LYS A 368 3.03 -15.62 -33.16
N ARG A 369 4.35 -15.64 -32.93
CA ARG A 369 5.07 -16.85 -32.50
C ARG A 369 4.57 -17.39 -31.14
N ASN A 370 4.15 -16.50 -30.22
CA ASN A 370 3.63 -16.93 -28.93
C ASN A 370 2.21 -17.50 -29.02
N LEU A 371 1.43 -17.07 -30.01
CA LEU A 371 0.11 -17.64 -30.29
C LEU A 371 0.18 -19.07 -30.83
N ASP A 372 1.24 -19.38 -31.57
CA ASP A 372 1.44 -20.71 -32.19
C ASP A 372 1.95 -21.76 -31.17
N LYS A 373 2.31 -21.35 -29.94
CA LYS A 373 2.75 -22.28 -28.90
C LYS A 373 1.56 -22.83 -28.12
N ASP A 374 1.46 -24.15 -28.03
CA ASP A 374 0.39 -24.82 -27.26
C ASP A 374 0.61 -24.78 -25.74
N ASP A 375 1.88 -24.71 -25.32
CA ASP A 375 2.27 -24.82 -23.90
C ASP A 375 1.88 -23.61 -23.06
N ASN A 376 1.67 -22.44 -23.68
CA ASN A 376 1.37 -21.22 -22.98
C ASN A 376 0.01 -20.67 -23.35
N LYS A 377 -0.91 -20.74 -22.38
CA LYS A 377 -2.27 -20.25 -22.57
C LYS A 377 -2.43 -18.77 -22.23
N ILE A 378 -1.50 -18.14 -21.47
CA ILE A 378 -1.60 -16.72 -21.08
C ILE A 378 -0.69 -15.87 -21.97
N ILE A 379 -1.27 -14.93 -22.69
CA ILE A 379 -0.59 -13.99 -23.57
C ILE A 379 -0.73 -12.57 -23.04
N VAL A 380 0.36 -11.91 -22.68
CA VAL A 380 0.37 -10.50 -22.30
C VAL A 380 0.75 -9.66 -23.52
N THR A 381 -0.06 -8.66 -23.82
CA THR A 381 0.15 -7.79 -24.99
C THR A 381 -0.45 -6.41 -24.77
N THR A 382 -0.05 -5.44 -25.61
CA THR A 382 -0.73 -4.14 -25.67
C THR A 382 -1.87 -4.16 -26.67
N ILE A 383 -2.85 -3.28 -26.47
CA ILE A 383 -3.97 -3.12 -27.41
C ILE A 383 -3.48 -2.74 -28.82
N GLN A 384 -2.39 -1.94 -28.94
CA GLN A 384 -1.80 -1.53 -30.20
C GLN A 384 -1.15 -2.71 -30.94
N LYS A 385 -0.37 -3.56 -30.23
CA LYS A 385 0.26 -4.75 -30.82
C LYS A 385 -0.81 -5.73 -31.32
N LEU A 386 -1.86 -5.94 -30.51
CA LEU A 386 -2.97 -6.80 -30.89
C LEU A 386 -3.71 -6.25 -32.13
N ASN A 387 -3.96 -4.93 -32.17
CA ASN A 387 -4.59 -4.29 -33.33
C ASN A 387 -3.74 -4.39 -34.60
N ASN A 388 -2.43 -4.21 -34.51
CA ASN A 388 -1.50 -4.37 -35.63
C ASN A 388 -1.47 -5.81 -36.13
N LEU A 389 -1.50 -6.80 -35.21
CA LEU A 389 -1.62 -8.21 -35.60
C LEU A 389 -2.91 -8.48 -36.36
N MET A 390 -4.06 -7.99 -35.86
CA MET A 390 -5.35 -8.16 -36.50
C MET A 390 -5.45 -7.48 -37.87
N LYS A 391 -4.71 -6.40 -38.12
CA LYS A 391 -4.61 -5.74 -39.43
C LYS A 391 -3.71 -6.50 -40.38
N ALA A 392 -2.56 -7.01 -39.91
CA ALA A 392 -1.58 -7.71 -40.71
C ALA A 392 -2.02 -9.12 -41.13
N GLU A 393 -2.71 -9.84 -40.22
CA GLU A 393 -3.08 -11.23 -40.39
C GLU A 393 -4.60 -11.37 -40.51
N SER A 394 -5.04 -11.88 -41.65
CA SER A 394 -6.46 -12.05 -41.97
C SER A 394 -7.07 -13.32 -41.35
N ASP A 395 -6.26 -14.37 -41.22
CA ASP A 395 -6.73 -15.70 -40.81
C ASP A 395 -5.69 -16.36 -39.90
N LEU A 396 -5.96 -16.31 -38.59
CA LEU A 396 -5.17 -17.02 -37.56
C LEU A 396 -6.10 -18.02 -36.83
N PRO A 397 -5.60 -19.22 -36.51
CA PRO A 397 -6.39 -20.23 -35.78
C PRO A 397 -7.05 -19.68 -34.52
N VAL A 398 -6.37 -18.81 -33.76
CA VAL A 398 -6.85 -18.20 -32.53
C VAL A 398 -8.15 -17.41 -32.69
N TYR A 399 -8.45 -16.89 -33.89
CA TYR A 399 -9.69 -16.14 -34.13
C TYR A 399 -10.96 -17.00 -34.01
N ASN A 400 -10.82 -18.30 -34.16
CA ASN A 400 -11.91 -19.26 -34.04
C ASN A 400 -11.91 -20.05 -32.73
N GLN A 401 -10.84 -19.86 -31.91
CA GLN A 401 -10.71 -20.51 -30.61
C GLN A 401 -11.57 -19.82 -29.54
N GLN A 402 -11.78 -20.51 -28.40
CA GLN A 402 -12.49 -19.98 -27.26
C GLN A 402 -11.48 -19.19 -26.39
N VAL A 403 -11.56 -17.88 -26.41
CA VAL A 403 -10.57 -17.03 -25.77
C VAL A 403 -11.17 -16.11 -24.70
N VAL A 404 -10.35 -15.73 -23.73
CA VAL A 404 -10.70 -14.74 -22.70
C VAL A 404 -9.82 -13.52 -22.89
N PHE A 405 -10.40 -12.34 -22.92
CA PHE A 405 -9.70 -11.06 -22.87
C PHE A 405 -9.88 -10.43 -21.49
N ILE A 406 -8.78 -10.07 -20.87
CA ILE A 406 -8.74 -9.29 -19.63
C ILE A 406 -8.02 -7.98 -19.95
N PHE A 407 -8.73 -6.84 -19.82
CA PHE A 407 -8.20 -5.50 -20.07
C PHE A 407 -7.89 -4.82 -18.76
N ASP A 408 -6.66 -4.35 -18.60
CA ASP A 408 -6.28 -3.47 -17.48
C ASP A 408 -6.50 -2.01 -17.86
N GLU A 409 -6.83 -1.17 -16.87
CA GLU A 409 -7.22 0.23 -17.03
C GLU A 409 -8.20 0.43 -18.20
N CYS A 410 -9.24 -0.37 -18.22
CA CYS A 410 -10.13 -0.56 -19.35
C CYS A 410 -10.93 0.71 -19.76
N HIS A 411 -10.99 1.71 -18.89
CA HIS A 411 -11.55 3.03 -19.21
C HIS A 411 -10.81 3.72 -20.38
N ARG A 412 -9.55 3.34 -20.65
CA ARG A 412 -8.73 3.88 -21.73
C ARG A 412 -8.83 3.07 -23.02
N SER A 413 -8.91 1.76 -22.91
CA SER A 413 -8.87 0.82 -24.03
C SER A 413 -10.24 0.46 -24.63
N GLN A 414 -11.32 1.02 -24.09
CA GLN A 414 -12.69 0.63 -24.47
C GLN A 414 -13.16 1.22 -25.82
N PHE A 415 -12.48 2.24 -26.30
CA PHE A 415 -12.92 2.96 -27.50
C PHE A 415 -11.94 2.82 -28.67
N GLY A 416 -12.47 2.87 -29.88
CA GLY A 416 -11.72 3.01 -31.09
C GLY A 416 -11.65 1.79 -32.00
N GLU A 417 -10.72 1.89 -32.96
CA GLU A 417 -10.56 0.94 -34.06
C GLU A 417 -10.17 -0.46 -33.58
N ALA A 418 -9.32 -0.55 -32.52
CA ALA A 418 -8.84 -1.82 -32.00
C ALA A 418 -9.98 -2.69 -31.48
N GLN A 419 -10.94 -2.10 -30.75
CA GLN A 419 -12.10 -2.81 -30.23
C GLN A 419 -13.05 -3.27 -31.38
N LYS A 420 -13.19 -2.44 -32.41
CA LYS A 420 -13.97 -2.81 -33.60
C LYS A 420 -13.32 -3.99 -34.34
N ASN A 421 -12.00 -3.98 -34.53
CA ASN A 421 -11.25 -5.05 -35.16
C ASN A 421 -11.29 -6.35 -34.34
N LEU A 422 -11.19 -6.27 -33.01
CA LEU A 422 -11.33 -7.42 -32.13
C LEU A 422 -12.70 -8.10 -32.31
N LYS A 423 -13.79 -7.32 -32.23
CA LYS A 423 -15.17 -7.82 -32.43
C LYS A 423 -15.38 -8.44 -33.82
N LYS A 424 -14.68 -7.92 -34.83
CA LYS A 424 -14.77 -8.44 -36.22
C LYS A 424 -14.01 -9.75 -36.41
N LYS A 425 -12.82 -9.88 -35.80
CA LYS A 425 -11.89 -11.00 -36.02
C LYS A 425 -12.19 -12.19 -35.13
N PHE A 426 -12.30 -11.98 -33.81
CA PHE A 426 -12.53 -13.07 -32.86
C PHE A 426 -13.99 -13.50 -32.84
N LYS A 427 -14.24 -14.82 -32.98
CA LYS A 427 -15.62 -15.40 -33.10
C LYS A 427 -16.15 -15.88 -31.76
N ARG A 428 -15.30 -16.31 -30.83
CA ARG A 428 -15.69 -16.91 -29.55
C ARG A 428 -14.83 -16.32 -28.41
N TYR A 429 -15.27 -15.23 -27.80
CA TYR A 429 -14.52 -14.61 -26.75
C TYR A 429 -15.41 -14.17 -25.59
N TYR A 430 -14.76 -14.06 -24.41
CA TYR A 430 -15.26 -13.38 -23.22
C TYR A 430 -14.35 -12.18 -22.95
N GLN A 431 -14.95 -11.07 -22.51
CA GLN A 431 -14.23 -9.84 -22.33
C GLN A 431 -14.47 -9.29 -20.93
N PHE A 432 -13.38 -9.06 -20.17
CA PHE A 432 -13.42 -8.52 -18.83
C PHE A 432 -12.56 -7.28 -18.72
N GLY A 433 -13.10 -6.22 -18.09
CA GLY A 433 -12.39 -4.99 -17.84
C GLY A 433 -12.02 -4.83 -16.36
N PHE A 434 -10.80 -4.37 -16.06
CA PHE A 434 -10.38 -3.92 -14.74
C PHE A 434 -10.15 -2.42 -14.77
N THR A 435 -10.71 -1.68 -13.82
CA THR A 435 -10.49 -0.23 -13.71
C THR A 435 -10.73 0.25 -12.29
N GLY A 436 -10.01 1.31 -11.88
CA GLY A 436 -10.28 2.04 -10.65
C GLY A 436 -11.30 3.16 -10.82
N THR A 437 -11.55 3.57 -12.07
CA THR A 437 -12.37 4.72 -12.43
C THR A 437 -13.20 4.39 -13.67
N PRO A 438 -14.33 3.67 -13.52
CA PRO A 438 -15.20 3.34 -14.64
C PRO A 438 -15.73 4.60 -15.36
N ILE A 439 -16.05 4.46 -16.63
CA ILE A 439 -16.77 5.48 -17.37
C ILE A 439 -18.27 5.23 -17.21
N PHE A 440 -18.92 6.16 -16.54
CA PHE A 440 -20.37 6.27 -16.36
C PHE A 440 -20.94 7.29 -17.35
N PRO A 441 -22.27 7.40 -17.49
CA PRO A 441 -22.86 8.45 -18.32
C PRO A 441 -22.43 9.87 -17.93
N GLU A 442 -22.18 10.12 -16.64
CA GLU A 442 -21.84 11.41 -16.06
C GLU A 442 -20.43 11.90 -16.43
N ASN A 443 -19.52 10.99 -16.70
CA ASN A 443 -18.12 11.30 -17.05
C ASN A 443 -17.70 10.77 -18.43
N ALA A 444 -18.67 10.36 -19.26
CA ALA A 444 -18.42 9.92 -20.63
C ALA A 444 -18.23 11.11 -21.59
N LEU A 445 -17.24 11.00 -22.49
CA LEU A 445 -17.03 11.97 -23.56
C LEU A 445 -17.91 11.73 -24.79
N GLY A 446 -18.66 10.64 -24.79
CA GLY A 446 -19.55 10.20 -25.84
C GLY A 446 -20.67 9.32 -25.30
N SER A 447 -21.22 8.46 -26.14
CA SER A 447 -22.31 7.55 -25.74
C SER A 447 -21.84 6.23 -25.13
N GLU A 448 -20.54 5.93 -25.18
CA GLU A 448 -19.99 4.66 -24.70
C GLU A 448 -19.60 4.75 -23.24
N THR A 449 -19.99 3.76 -22.46
CA THR A 449 -19.65 3.59 -21.04
C THR A 449 -18.90 2.29 -20.82
N THR A 450 -18.27 2.12 -19.66
CA THR A 450 -17.61 0.84 -19.32
C THR A 450 -18.61 -0.33 -19.41
N ALA A 451 -19.84 -0.11 -18.94
CA ALA A 451 -20.89 -1.13 -18.99
C ALA A 451 -21.35 -1.46 -20.43
N SER A 452 -21.42 -0.47 -21.34
CA SER A 452 -21.82 -0.70 -22.73
C SER A 452 -20.79 -1.53 -23.52
N VAL A 453 -19.53 -1.46 -23.12
CA VAL A 453 -18.42 -2.18 -23.80
C VAL A 453 -18.21 -3.57 -23.18
N PHE A 454 -18.08 -3.66 -21.86
CA PHE A 454 -17.68 -4.89 -21.16
C PHE A 454 -18.86 -5.68 -20.58
N GLY A 455 -20.03 -5.09 -20.44
CA GLY A 455 -21.18 -5.67 -19.76
C GLY A 455 -21.32 -5.13 -18.34
N ARG A 456 -22.10 -5.84 -17.52
CA ARG A 456 -22.40 -5.39 -16.15
C ARG A 456 -21.18 -5.41 -15.23
N GLU A 457 -21.24 -4.61 -14.17
CA GLU A 457 -20.33 -4.73 -13.04
C GLU A 457 -20.46 -6.12 -12.42
N LEU A 458 -19.33 -6.77 -12.19
CA LEU A 458 -19.26 -8.06 -11.51
C LEU A 458 -18.90 -7.92 -10.04
N HIS A 459 -18.01 -6.97 -9.73
CA HIS A 459 -17.60 -6.69 -8.37
C HIS A 459 -17.03 -5.27 -8.27
N SER A 460 -17.27 -4.59 -7.14
CA SER A 460 -16.68 -3.30 -6.80
C SER A 460 -15.93 -3.36 -5.47
N TYR A 461 -14.79 -2.69 -5.42
CA TYR A 461 -14.02 -2.37 -4.23
C TYR A 461 -13.49 -0.96 -4.42
N VAL A 462 -14.27 0.00 -3.92
CA VAL A 462 -14.07 1.42 -4.20
C VAL A 462 -13.10 2.04 -3.18
N ILE A 463 -12.75 3.31 -3.41
CA ILE A 463 -11.76 3.98 -2.56
C ILE A 463 -12.18 4.06 -1.09
N THR A 464 -13.46 4.20 -0.80
CA THR A 464 -14.00 4.20 0.56
C THR A 464 -13.81 2.87 1.26
N ASP A 465 -13.99 1.74 0.54
CA ASP A 465 -13.69 0.41 1.06
C ASP A 465 -12.21 0.27 1.41
N ALA A 466 -11.34 0.72 0.48
CA ALA A 466 -9.90 0.60 0.65
C ALA A 466 -9.36 1.46 1.82
N ILE A 467 -9.95 2.63 2.06
CA ILE A 467 -9.62 3.48 3.22
C ILE A 467 -10.14 2.86 4.51
N ARG A 468 -11.39 2.39 4.53
CA ARG A 468 -11.97 1.69 5.69
C ARG A 468 -11.15 0.47 6.10
N ASP A 469 -10.66 -0.27 5.12
CA ASP A 469 -9.87 -1.48 5.33
C ASP A 469 -8.36 -1.16 5.54
N GLU A 470 -8.00 0.12 5.67
CA GLU A 470 -6.63 0.59 5.88
C GLU A 470 -5.65 0.08 4.80
N LYS A 471 -6.08 0.06 3.53
CA LYS A 471 -5.25 -0.39 2.40
C LYS A 471 -4.73 0.73 1.52
N VAL A 472 -5.35 1.89 1.64
CA VAL A 472 -4.86 3.17 1.09
C VAL A 472 -5.13 4.28 2.10
N LEU A 473 -4.39 5.38 1.97
CA LEU A 473 -4.52 6.54 2.85
C LEU A 473 -5.62 7.49 2.33
N LYS A 474 -6.14 8.32 3.22
CA LYS A 474 -6.99 9.45 2.89
C LYS A 474 -6.21 10.53 2.15
N PHE A 475 -6.91 11.54 1.63
CA PHE A 475 -6.31 12.73 1.05
C PHE A 475 -6.51 13.95 1.94
N LYS A 476 -5.43 14.68 2.18
CA LYS A 476 -5.48 16.06 2.65
C LYS A 476 -5.35 16.97 1.44
N VAL A 477 -6.31 17.86 1.22
CA VAL A 477 -6.32 18.76 0.07
C VAL A 477 -6.27 20.22 0.54
N ASP A 478 -5.21 20.92 0.16
CA ASP A 478 -5.05 22.35 0.36
C ASP A 478 -5.40 23.07 -0.94
N TYR A 479 -6.42 23.95 -0.88
CA TYR A 479 -6.87 24.72 -2.02
C TYR A 479 -6.26 26.10 -1.97
N ASN A 480 -5.20 26.32 -2.75
CA ASN A 480 -4.57 27.63 -2.94
C ASN A 480 -4.99 28.17 -4.30
N ASP A 481 -5.93 29.09 -4.32
CA ASP A 481 -6.41 29.69 -5.56
C ASP A 481 -5.53 30.86 -5.97
N VAL A 482 -4.58 30.59 -6.86
CA VAL A 482 -3.69 31.59 -7.46
C VAL A 482 -4.21 31.93 -8.86
N ARG A 483 -5.43 32.51 -8.91
CA ARG A 483 -6.03 32.96 -10.17
C ARG A 483 -5.37 34.24 -10.65
N PRO A 484 -5.14 34.40 -11.97
CA PRO A 484 -4.75 35.68 -12.53
C PRO A 484 -5.91 36.68 -12.36
N GLN A 485 -5.65 37.82 -11.78
CA GLN A 485 -6.63 38.93 -11.75
C GLN A 485 -6.47 39.80 -12.97
N PHE A 486 -7.54 39.94 -13.76
CA PHE A 486 -7.57 40.83 -14.93
C PHE A 486 -8.12 42.19 -14.50
N LYS A 487 -7.26 43.21 -14.49
CA LYS A 487 -7.63 44.57 -14.07
C LYS A 487 -8.72 45.23 -14.93
N SER A 488 -9.04 44.68 -16.11
CA SER A 488 -10.01 45.27 -17.07
C SER A 488 -11.40 44.68 -17.01
N LEU A 489 -11.67 43.73 -16.10
CA LEU A 489 -12.96 43.04 -15.97
C LEU A 489 -13.74 43.57 -14.77
N GLU A 490 -14.90 44.18 -15.01
CA GLU A 490 -15.74 44.76 -13.96
C GLU A 490 -16.76 43.77 -13.38
N THR A 491 -16.94 42.57 -13.96
CA THR A 491 -17.90 41.54 -13.49
C THR A 491 -17.49 40.12 -13.79
N GLU A 492 -17.85 39.15 -12.93
CA GLU A 492 -17.66 37.70 -13.10
C GLU A 492 -18.17 37.10 -14.42
N THR A 493 -19.12 37.80 -15.08
CA THR A 493 -19.69 37.42 -16.37
C THR A 493 -18.73 37.64 -17.53
N ASP A 494 -17.73 38.50 -17.37
CA ASP A 494 -16.76 38.83 -18.41
C ASP A 494 -15.58 37.88 -18.43
N GLU A 495 -15.23 37.24 -17.30
CA GLU A 495 -14.21 36.20 -17.25
C GLU A 495 -14.54 34.98 -18.15
N LYS A 496 -15.81 34.65 -18.33
CA LYS A 496 -16.27 33.60 -19.24
C LYS A 496 -16.10 33.89 -20.71
N LYS A 497 -15.81 35.13 -21.08
CA LYS A 497 -15.68 35.60 -22.47
C LYS A 497 -14.25 35.69 -22.94
N LEU A 498 -13.24 35.54 -22.05
CA LEU A 498 -11.85 35.51 -22.46
C LEU A 498 -11.59 34.31 -23.38
N SER A 499 -10.84 34.54 -24.43
CA SER A 499 -10.44 33.47 -25.33
C SER A 499 -9.56 32.46 -24.58
N ALA A 500 -9.59 31.19 -25.01
CA ALA A 500 -8.76 30.16 -24.44
C ALA A 500 -7.26 30.51 -24.44
N ALA A 501 -6.82 31.26 -25.46
CA ALA A 501 -5.42 31.73 -25.58
C ALA A 501 -5.05 32.79 -24.53
N GLU A 502 -5.98 33.73 -24.22
CA GLU A 502 -5.75 34.74 -23.18
C GLU A 502 -5.70 34.12 -21.79
N ASN A 503 -6.59 33.15 -21.50
CA ASN A 503 -6.56 32.39 -20.26
C ASN A 503 -5.25 31.61 -20.12
N GLN A 504 -4.77 30.96 -21.19
CA GLN A 504 -3.51 30.25 -21.21
C GLN A 504 -2.32 31.15 -20.90
N GLN A 505 -2.23 32.33 -21.56
CA GLN A 505 -1.16 33.29 -21.30
C GLN A 505 -1.16 33.78 -19.86
N ALA A 506 -2.35 34.01 -19.28
CA ALA A 506 -2.46 34.45 -17.90
C ALA A 506 -1.98 33.39 -16.90
N PHE A 507 -2.25 32.11 -17.14
CA PHE A 507 -1.75 31.03 -16.30
C PHE A 507 -0.25 30.80 -16.43
N LEU A 508 0.36 31.18 -17.55
CA LEU A 508 1.82 31.13 -17.77
C LEU A 508 2.55 32.39 -17.34
N HIS A 509 1.86 33.34 -16.71
CA HIS A 509 2.48 34.61 -16.30
C HIS A 509 3.67 34.37 -15.37
N PRO A 510 4.86 34.96 -15.63
CA PRO A 510 6.10 34.67 -14.90
C PRO A 510 5.99 34.92 -13.39
N MET A 511 5.27 35.96 -12.96
CA MET A 511 5.08 36.25 -11.53
C MET A 511 4.27 35.17 -10.84
N ARG A 512 3.19 34.67 -11.46
CA ARG A 512 2.38 33.58 -10.91
C ARG A 512 3.20 32.31 -10.75
N ILE A 513 3.99 31.94 -11.75
CA ILE A 513 4.88 30.78 -11.70
C ILE A 513 5.93 30.96 -10.60
N GLN A 514 6.48 32.18 -10.44
CA GLN A 514 7.43 32.47 -9.40
C GLN A 514 6.81 32.33 -8.00
N GLU A 515 5.63 32.87 -7.76
CA GLU A 515 4.93 32.77 -6.47
C GLU A 515 4.64 31.30 -6.12
N ILE A 516 4.11 30.53 -7.04
CA ILE A 516 3.87 29.09 -6.83
C ILE A 516 5.17 28.35 -6.56
N THR A 517 6.22 28.62 -7.33
CA THR A 517 7.54 28.00 -7.11
C THR A 517 8.11 28.35 -5.74
N GLN A 518 7.99 29.61 -5.33
CA GLN A 518 8.43 30.07 -4.02
C GLN A 518 7.64 29.40 -2.88
N TYR A 519 6.31 29.28 -3.04
CA TYR A 519 5.46 28.55 -2.10
C TYR A 519 5.94 27.09 -1.96
N ILE A 520 6.17 26.41 -3.08
CA ILE A 520 6.66 25.02 -3.07
C ILE A 520 8.00 24.93 -2.35
N LEU A 521 8.97 25.79 -2.66
CA LEU A 521 10.30 25.78 -2.04
C LEU A 521 10.22 26.03 -0.52
N ASN A 522 9.39 26.97 -0.09
CA ASN A 522 9.23 27.32 1.32
C ASN A 522 8.59 26.18 2.13
N ASN A 523 7.60 25.48 1.56
CA ASN A 523 6.83 24.47 2.25
C ASN A 523 7.30 23.03 1.96
N PHE A 524 8.27 22.83 1.06
CA PHE A 524 8.68 21.51 0.61
C PHE A 524 9.14 20.60 1.75
N ARG A 525 9.94 21.13 2.66
CA ARG A 525 10.47 20.38 3.80
C ARG A 525 9.35 19.87 4.70
N GLN A 526 8.42 20.75 5.04
CA GLN A 526 7.24 20.44 5.85
C GLN A 526 6.40 19.37 5.17
N LYS A 527 5.95 19.60 3.93
CA LYS A 527 5.06 18.69 3.19
C LYS A 527 5.70 17.32 2.94
N THR A 528 7.01 17.22 2.88
CA THR A 528 7.74 15.96 2.63
C THR A 528 8.47 15.42 3.87
N HIS A 529 8.14 15.91 5.06
CA HIS A 529 8.67 15.45 6.36
C HIS A 529 10.20 15.45 6.44
N ARG A 530 10.85 16.51 5.98
CA ARG A 530 12.31 16.68 6.08
C ARG A 530 12.67 17.50 7.30
N THR A 531 13.51 16.94 8.15
CA THR A 531 13.90 17.56 9.43
C THR A 531 14.90 18.70 9.26
N PHE A 532 15.82 18.60 8.28
CA PHE A 532 16.82 19.61 7.99
C PHE A 532 17.13 19.67 6.48
N PRO A 533 17.78 20.76 6.00
CA PRO A 533 18.15 20.87 4.59
C PRO A 533 19.03 19.72 4.11
N GLY A 534 18.61 19.02 3.04
CA GLY A 534 19.30 17.85 2.48
C GLY A 534 19.01 16.53 3.20
N SER A 535 18.17 16.51 4.25
CA SER A 535 17.72 15.24 4.85
C SER A 535 16.86 14.44 3.86
N LYS A 536 16.90 13.10 3.97
CA LYS A 536 15.95 12.26 3.27
C LYS A 536 14.55 12.45 3.85
N GLY A 537 13.56 12.47 2.98
CA GLY A 537 12.15 12.54 3.31
C GLY A 537 11.35 12.04 2.13
N PHE A 538 10.05 12.19 2.17
CA PHE A 538 9.21 11.86 1.04
C PHE A 538 9.56 12.69 -0.18
N ASN A 539 9.13 12.25 -1.35
CA ASN A 539 9.22 13.02 -2.58
C ASN A 539 7.88 13.60 -2.99
N ALA A 540 7.93 14.55 -3.89
CA ALA A 540 6.76 15.24 -4.42
C ALA A 540 6.72 15.21 -5.95
N MET A 541 5.52 15.44 -6.48
CA MET A 541 5.28 15.62 -7.91
C MET A 541 4.57 16.96 -8.14
N LEU A 542 4.92 17.67 -9.21
CA LEU A 542 4.22 18.86 -9.68
C LEU A 542 3.57 18.56 -11.03
N ALA A 543 2.26 18.50 -11.05
CA ALA A 543 1.47 18.32 -12.26
C ALA A 543 1.15 19.67 -12.87
N VAL A 544 1.58 19.91 -14.11
CA VAL A 544 1.40 21.16 -14.84
C VAL A 544 0.58 20.97 -16.11
N SER A 545 -0.02 22.06 -16.59
CA SER A 545 -0.98 22.01 -17.70
C SER A 545 -0.36 21.72 -19.07
N SER A 546 0.87 22.17 -19.32
CA SER A 546 1.51 22.07 -20.63
C SER A 546 3.03 21.90 -20.54
N VAL A 547 3.66 21.61 -21.67
CA VAL A 547 5.12 21.59 -21.79
C VAL A 547 5.73 22.97 -21.55
N ASP A 548 5.08 24.03 -21.99
CA ASP A 548 5.55 25.40 -21.74
C ASP A 548 5.47 25.77 -20.25
N ALA A 549 4.44 25.31 -19.54
CA ALA A 549 4.39 25.42 -18.09
C ALA A 549 5.55 24.62 -17.44
N ALA A 550 5.83 23.40 -17.90
CA ALA A 550 6.94 22.61 -17.37
C ALA A 550 8.30 23.30 -17.56
N LYS A 551 8.53 23.92 -18.75
CA LYS A 551 9.74 24.72 -19.03
C LYS A 551 9.86 25.90 -18.05
N ALA A 552 8.78 26.65 -17.89
CA ALA A 552 8.77 27.86 -17.06
C ALA A 552 9.00 27.52 -15.58
N TYR A 553 8.35 26.49 -15.08
CA TYR A 553 8.59 25.99 -13.70
C TYR A 553 9.99 25.48 -13.52
N TYR A 554 10.50 24.63 -14.41
CA TYR A 554 11.84 24.06 -14.33
C TYR A 554 12.92 25.16 -14.27
N ALA A 555 12.83 26.14 -15.17
CA ALA A 555 13.74 27.28 -15.19
C ALA A 555 13.62 28.15 -13.93
N THR A 556 12.40 28.37 -13.43
CA THR A 556 12.18 29.17 -12.22
C THR A 556 12.71 28.46 -10.96
N PHE A 557 12.50 27.15 -10.83
CA PHE A 557 13.12 26.36 -9.73
C PHE A 557 14.64 26.49 -9.75
N LYS A 558 15.26 26.33 -10.93
CA LYS A 558 16.70 26.44 -11.06
C LYS A 558 17.19 27.84 -10.61
N ARG A 559 16.61 28.89 -11.15
CA ARG A 559 16.98 30.27 -10.82
C ARG A 559 16.83 30.58 -9.32
N LEU A 560 15.67 30.29 -8.72
CA LEU A 560 15.42 30.58 -7.31
C LEU A 560 16.32 29.78 -6.37
N GLN A 561 16.64 28.56 -6.71
CA GLN A 561 17.56 27.71 -5.93
C GLN A 561 19.01 28.20 -6.06
N GLU A 562 19.44 28.65 -7.22
CA GLU A 562 20.77 29.29 -7.43
C GLU A 562 20.87 30.59 -6.62
N GLU A 563 19.83 31.43 -6.65
CA GLU A 563 19.76 32.66 -5.84
C GLU A 563 19.84 32.34 -4.33
N ALA A 564 19.12 31.31 -3.88
CA ALA A 564 19.14 30.89 -2.47
C ALA A 564 20.52 30.30 -2.06
N ALA A 565 21.13 29.50 -2.92
CA ALA A 565 22.47 28.94 -2.67
C ALA A 565 23.55 30.04 -2.61
N ASN A 566 23.44 31.09 -3.42
CA ASN A 566 24.32 32.25 -3.38
C ASN A 566 24.17 33.09 -2.09
N LYS A 567 22.96 33.10 -1.50
CA LYS A 567 22.67 33.80 -0.24
C LYS A 567 23.07 33.03 1.01
N SER A 568 23.07 31.69 0.96
CA SER A 568 23.35 30.85 2.12
C SER A 568 24.16 29.62 1.74
N ALA A 569 25.36 29.49 2.32
CA ALA A 569 26.21 28.32 2.13
C ALA A 569 25.63 27.02 2.70
N THR A 570 24.63 27.13 3.57
CA THR A 570 23.92 25.96 4.16
C THR A 570 22.71 25.49 3.33
N TYR A 571 22.32 26.28 2.31
CA TYR A 571 21.23 25.91 1.45
C TYR A 571 21.55 24.64 0.65
N LYS A 572 20.62 23.70 0.66
CA LYS A 572 20.72 22.46 -0.13
C LYS A 572 19.61 22.47 -1.18
N PRO A 573 19.95 22.58 -2.46
CA PRO A 573 18.95 22.60 -3.52
C PRO A 573 18.21 21.25 -3.63
N LEU A 574 16.94 21.31 -3.98
CA LEU A 574 16.14 20.13 -4.33
C LEU A 574 16.59 19.56 -5.66
N ARG A 575 16.63 18.26 -5.76
CA ARG A 575 16.86 17.54 -7.02
C ARG A 575 15.57 17.49 -7.81
N VAL A 576 15.46 18.37 -8.79
CA VAL A 576 14.28 18.52 -9.64
C VAL A 576 14.52 17.81 -10.97
N ALA A 577 13.58 16.96 -11.39
CA ALA A 577 13.59 16.34 -12.71
C ALA A 577 12.26 16.60 -13.44
N THR A 578 12.24 16.42 -14.75
CA THR A 578 11.02 16.59 -15.55
C THR A 578 10.90 15.51 -16.60
N ILE A 579 9.65 15.15 -16.90
CA ILE A 579 9.33 14.24 -17.99
C ILE A 579 7.95 14.59 -18.56
N PHE A 580 7.82 14.49 -19.87
CA PHE A 580 6.56 14.70 -20.59
C PHE A 580 6.57 13.95 -21.93
N SER A 581 5.39 13.70 -22.48
CA SER A 581 5.22 13.09 -23.79
C SER A 581 4.69 14.09 -24.83
N PHE A 582 4.76 13.70 -26.09
CA PHE A 582 4.31 14.51 -27.23
C PHE A 582 2.81 14.92 -27.17
N ALA A 583 1.94 14.05 -26.68
CA ALA A 583 0.48 14.22 -26.73
C ALA A 583 -0.10 15.23 -25.71
N ALA A 584 0.73 16.02 -25.05
CA ALA A 584 0.31 16.95 -24.00
C ALA A 584 -0.24 18.30 -24.55
N ASN A 585 -1.06 18.25 -25.61
CA ASN A 585 -1.68 19.46 -26.18
C ASN A 585 -2.98 19.86 -25.45
N GLU A 586 -3.15 21.16 -25.29
CA GLU A 586 -4.08 21.85 -24.40
C GLU A 586 -5.58 21.66 -24.67
N GLU A 587 -5.99 21.24 -25.85
CA GLU A 587 -7.42 21.02 -26.15
C GLU A 587 -8.00 19.88 -25.30
N GLN A 588 -7.22 18.86 -25.00
CA GLN A 588 -7.62 17.79 -24.10
C GLN A 588 -7.60 18.23 -22.63
N ASN A 589 -6.74 19.17 -22.26
CA ASN A 589 -6.69 19.73 -20.91
C ASN A 589 -7.93 20.59 -20.55
N ALA A 590 -8.62 21.13 -21.52
CA ALA A 590 -9.88 21.88 -21.28
C ALA A 590 -10.98 20.99 -20.69
N ILE A 591 -10.89 19.68 -20.89
CA ILE A 591 -11.87 18.68 -20.40
C ILE A 591 -11.42 18.05 -19.07
N GLY A 592 -10.20 18.32 -18.61
CA GLY A 592 -9.66 17.79 -17.36
C GLY A 592 -9.20 16.35 -17.41
N GLU A 593 -8.98 15.81 -18.61
CA GLU A 593 -8.41 14.48 -18.84
C GLU A 593 -6.89 14.50 -18.83
N ILE A 594 -6.30 13.38 -18.44
CA ILE A 594 -4.86 13.14 -18.58
C ILE A 594 -4.65 12.52 -19.95
N SER A 595 -3.90 13.23 -20.82
CA SER A 595 -3.56 12.76 -22.16
C SER A 595 -2.80 11.43 -22.14
N ASP A 596 -2.94 10.64 -23.20
CA ASP A 596 -2.21 9.39 -23.38
C ASP A 596 -0.69 9.62 -23.43
N GLU A 597 0.03 8.78 -22.71
CA GLU A 597 1.51 8.79 -22.72
C GLU A 597 2.00 8.07 -23.98
N THR A 598 2.89 8.72 -24.72
CA THR A 598 3.59 8.10 -25.87
C THR A 598 5.09 8.29 -25.70
N PHE A 599 5.84 7.24 -26.01
CA PHE A 599 7.30 7.30 -26.04
C PHE A 599 7.84 7.72 -27.41
N ASP A 600 6.98 8.01 -28.37
CA ASP A 600 7.38 8.54 -29.67
C ASP A 600 7.67 10.03 -29.57
N THR A 601 8.94 10.37 -29.56
CA THR A 601 9.44 11.74 -29.52
C THR A 601 9.57 12.37 -30.93
N SER A 602 9.31 11.62 -31.98
CA SER A 602 9.47 12.11 -33.37
C SER A 602 8.49 13.20 -33.76
N ALA A 603 7.33 13.18 -33.09
CA ALA A 603 6.25 14.15 -33.32
C ALA A 603 6.27 15.33 -32.35
N MET A 604 7.28 15.43 -31.43
CA MET A 604 7.48 16.63 -30.60
C MET A 604 7.86 17.83 -31.47
N ASP A 605 7.37 19.01 -31.07
CA ASP A 605 7.90 20.25 -31.62
C ASP A 605 9.39 20.43 -31.25
N SER A 606 10.14 21.19 -32.05
CA SER A 606 11.59 21.37 -31.86
C SER A 606 11.95 21.98 -30.51
N SER A 607 11.16 22.95 -30.03
CA SER A 607 11.37 23.63 -28.76
C SER A 607 11.14 22.70 -27.53
N ALA A 608 10.11 21.87 -27.59
CA ALA A 608 9.84 20.87 -26.55
C ALA A 608 10.94 19.81 -26.50
N LYS A 609 11.41 19.36 -27.69
CA LYS A 609 12.49 18.40 -27.80
C LYS A 609 13.81 18.94 -27.28
N GLU A 610 14.18 20.16 -27.64
CA GLU A 610 15.40 20.85 -27.16
C GLU A 610 15.41 21.00 -25.65
N PHE A 611 14.25 21.32 -25.05
CA PHE A 611 14.11 21.41 -23.60
C PHE A 611 14.28 20.04 -22.94
N LEU A 612 13.65 19.00 -23.48
CA LEU A 612 13.79 17.65 -22.96
C LEU A 612 15.23 17.15 -23.04
N ASP A 613 15.89 17.41 -24.17
CA ASP A 613 17.32 17.11 -24.37
C ASP A 613 18.21 17.81 -23.34
N ALA A 614 17.93 19.08 -23.03
CA ALA A 614 18.66 19.84 -22.03
C ALA A 614 18.45 19.26 -20.62
N ALA A 615 17.21 18.95 -20.26
CA ALA A 615 16.87 18.35 -18.96
C ALA A 615 17.52 16.96 -18.80
N ILE A 616 17.51 16.12 -19.84
CA ILE A 616 18.15 14.80 -19.82
C ILE A 616 19.69 14.94 -19.73
N ARG A 617 20.31 15.93 -20.38
CA ARG A 617 21.74 16.18 -20.25
C ARG A 617 22.11 16.58 -18.80
N GLU A 618 21.34 17.42 -18.15
CA GLU A 618 21.56 17.78 -16.74
C GLU A 618 21.41 16.55 -15.84
N TYR A 619 20.38 15.74 -16.06
CA TYR A 619 20.15 14.49 -15.37
C TYR A 619 21.34 13.53 -15.56
N ASN A 620 21.79 13.31 -16.80
CA ASN A 620 22.93 12.48 -17.12
C ASN A 620 24.21 12.95 -16.42
N SER A 621 24.44 14.28 -16.36
CA SER A 621 25.57 14.86 -15.67
C SER A 621 25.53 14.57 -14.17
N TYR A 622 24.36 14.71 -13.55
CA TYR A 622 24.19 14.49 -12.13
C TYR A 622 24.33 13.02 -11.74
N PHE A 623 23.65 12.12 -12.47
CA PHE A 623 23.57 10.68 -12.13
C PHE A 623 24.60 9.81 -12.86
N LYS A 624 25.49 10.42 -13.68
CA LYS A 624 26.49 9.71 -14.47
C LYS A 624 25.91 8.66 -15.42
N THR A 625 24.83 9.02 -16.09
CA THR A 625 24.12 8.21 -17.10
C THR A 625 24.32 8.80 -18.51
N ASN A 626 23.73 8.16 -19.53
CA ASN A 626 23.91 8.57 -20.94
C ASN A 626 22.62 8.42 -21.76
N PHE A 627 21.48 8.74 -21.18
CA PHE A 627 20.18 8.70 -21.86
C PHE A 627 20.07 9.78 -22.94
N SER A 628 19.19 9.53 -23.89
CA SER A 628 18.92 10.41 -25.05
C SER A 628 17.40 10.52 -25.28
N THR A 629 17.00 11.41 -26.18
CA THR A 629 15.59 11.61 -26.55
C THR A 629 15.14 10.75 -27.72
N ASP A 630 16.00 9.87 -28.28
CA ASP A 630 15.49 8.83 -29.18
C ASP A 630 14.57 7.84 -28.44
N SER A 631 13.70 7.14 -29.17
CA SER A 631 12.66 6.31 -28.56
C SER A 631 13.19 5.30 -27.52
N ASN A 632 14.34 4.69 -27.74
CA ASN A 632 14.95 3.74 -26.82
C ASN A 632 15.62 4.46 -25.63
N GLY A 633 16.37 5.51 -25.90
CA GLY A 633 17.02 6.34 -24.89
C GLY A 633 16.00 6.98 -23.94
N PHE A 634 14.89 7.48 -24.48
CA PHE A 634 13.81 8.08 -23.71
C PHE A 634 13.08 7.04 -22.83
N GLN A 635 12.84 5.83 -23.35
CA GLN A 635 12.25 4.75 -22.57
C GLN A 635 13.18 4.31 -21.42
N ASN A 636 14.48 4.27 -21.65
CA ASN A 636 15.45 3.96 -20.60
C ASN A 636 15.55 5.09 -19.56
N TYR A 637 15.49 6.35 -19.99
CA TYR A 637 15.38 7.50 -19.12
C TYR A 637 14.14 7.42 -18.21
N TYR A 638 12.97 7.11 -18.80
CA TYR A 638 11.72 6.92 -18.05
C TYR A 638 11.87 5.85 -16.95
N ARG A 639 12.47 4.70 -17.28
CA ARG A 639 12.65 3.59 -16.34
C ARG A 639 13.61 3.94 -15.21
N ASP A 640 14.74 4.57 -15.52
CA ASP A 640 15.71 4.99 -14.51
C ASP A 640 15.12 6.08 -13.60
N LEU A 641 14.45 7.07 -14.18
CA LEU A 641 13.77 8.14 -13.45
C LEU A 641 12.71 7.57 -12.49
N ALA A 642 11.87 6.64 -12.97
CA ALA A 642 10.88 5.96 -12.14
C ALA A 642 11.54 5.24 -10.95
N GLN A 643 12.66 4.55 -11.16
CA GLN A 643 13.38 3.86 -10.09
C GLN A 643 13.99 4.85 -9.09
N ARG A 644 14.56 5.95 -9.57
CA ARG A 644 15.16 6.98 -8.69
C ARG A 644 14.12 7.72 -7.87
N VAL A 645 12.93 7.96 -8.39
CA VAL A 645 11.82 8.49 -7.60
C VAL A 645 11.47 7.51 -6.49
N LYS A 646 11.34 6.21 -6.79
CA LYS A 646 11.08 5.16 -5.78
C LYS A 646 12.18 5.06 -4.72
N ASN A 647 13.43 5.31 -5.08
CA ASN A 647 14.58 5.29 -4.18
C ASN A 647 14.78 6.61 -3.41
N GLN A 648 13.94 7.62 -3.64
CA GLN A 648 14.07 8.97 -3.07
C GLN A 648 15.36 9.69 -3.52
N ASP A 649 15.87 9.38 -4.73
CA ASP A 649 17.00 10.08 -5.34
C ASP A 649 16.57 11.35 -6.06
N ILE A 650 15.29 11.51 -6.39
CA ILE A 650 14.65 12.71 -6.92
C ILE A 650 13.72 13.29 -5.85
N ASP A 651 13.82 14.58 -5.58
CA ASP A 651 13.01 15.26 -4.59
C ASP A 651 11.66 15.72 -5.16
N LEU A 652 11.69 16.36 -6.33
CA LEU A 652 10.52 16.89 -7.02
C LEU A 652 10.53 16.45 -8.49
N LEU A 653 9.42 15.89 -8.94
CA LEU A 653 9.22 15.51 -10.35
C LEU A 653 8.16 16.40 -11.00
N ILE A 654 8.54 17.18 -12.01
CA ILE A 654 7.62 18.01 -12.81
C ILE A 654 7.07 17.17 -13.96
N VAL A 655 5.75 17.07 -14.08
CA VAL A 655 5.08 16.23 -15.09
C VAL A 655 3.92 16.98 -15.74
N VAL A 656 3.70 16.69 -17.03
CA VAL A 656 2.54 17.21 -17.75
C VAL A 656 1.38 16.20 -17.75
N GLY A 657 1.65 14.95 -18.09
CA GLY A 657 0.69 13.84 -18.09
C GLY A 657 1.30 12.54 -17.60
N MET A 658 2.55 12.28 -18.02
CA MET A 658 3.29 11.07 -17.65
C MET A 658 3.43 10.96 -16.12
N PHE A 659 3.41 9.74 -15.60
CA PHE A 659 3.43 9.40 -14.17
C PHE A 659 2.17 9.78 -13.36
N LEU A 660 1.26 10.62 -13.88
CA LEU A 660 -0.01 10.89 -13.18
C LEU A 660 -0.93 9.66 -13.16
N THR A 661 -0.70 8.73 -14.08
CA THR A 661 -1.45 7.48 -14.16
C THR A 661 -0.49 6.29 -14.26
N GLY A 662 -0.84 5.15 -13.67
CA GLY A 662 -0.04 3.92 -13.79
C GLY A 662 1.27 3.87 -12.98
N PHE A 663 1.76 4.97 -12.45
CA PHE A 663 3.00 5.02 -11.66
C PHE A 663 2.74 4.68 -10.19
N ASP A 664 3.54 3.80 -9.63
CA ASP A 664 3.46 3.39 -8.22
C ASP A 664 4.76 3.67 -7.48
N ALA A 665 4.72 4.62 -6.55
CA ALA A 665 5.83 4.98 -5.67
C ALA A 665 5.30 5.28 -4.26
N PRO A 666 5.41 4.35 -3.30
CA PRO A 666 4.95 4.55 -1.93
C PRO A 666 5.61 5.75 -1.23
N THR A 667 6.82 6.11 -1.64
CA THR A 667 7.59 7.27 -1.14
C THR A 667 7.06 8.62 -1.60
N LEU A 668 6.17 8.64 -2.61
CA LEU A 668 5.52 9.87 -3.08
C LEU A 668 4.37 10.21 -2.14
N ASN A 669 4.50 11.28 -1.35
CA ASN A 669 3.45 11.71 -0.42
C ASN A 669 2.74 13.00 -0.82
N THR A 670 3.35 13.84 -1.67
CA THR A 670 2.81 15.16 -2.01
C THR A 670 2.64 15.33 -3.52
N LEU A 671 1.47 15.82 -3.93
CA LEU A 671 1.17 16.21 -5.29
C LEU A 671 0.77 17.69 -5.31
N PHE A 672 1.58 18.49 -5.98
CA PHE A 672 1.27 19.87 -6.33
C PHE A 672 0.55 19.88 -7.68
N VAL A 673 -0.56 20.63 -7.80
CA VAL A 673 -1.42 20.59 -8.98
C VAL A 673 -1.64 22.00 -9.53
N ASP A 674 -1.01 22.31 -10.65
CA ASP A 674 -1.31 23.49 -11.47
C ASP A 674 -1.88 23.04 -12.84
N LYS A 675 -2.93 22.24 -12.76
CA LYS A 675 -3.61 21.64 -13.91
C LYS A 675 -5.09 21.47 -13.61
N ASN A 676 -5.95 21.72 -14.58
CA ASN A 676 -7.37 21.42 -14.45
C ASN A 676 -7.59 19.92 -14.58
N LEU A 677 -7.92 19.26 -13.47
CA LEU A 677 -8.23 17.83 -13.40
C LEU A 677 -9.70 17.63 -13.04
N ARG A 678 -10.33 16.60 -13.62
CA ARG A 678 -11.71 16.23 -13.34
C ARG A 678 -11.86 14.72 -13.29
N PHE A 679 -12.89 14.24 -12.58
CA PHE A 679 -13.30 12.84 -12.54
C PHE A 679 -12.15 11.85 -12.46
N HIS A 680 -12.03 10.94 -13.44
CA HIS A 680 -11.02 9.87 -13.41
C HIS A 680 -9.58 10.40 -13.42
N GLY A 681 -9.30 11.45 -14.20
CA GLY A 681 -7.97 12.07 -14.22
C GLY A 681 -7.58 12.62 -12.85
N LEU A 682 -8.49 13.28 -12.14
CA LEU A 682 -8.28 13.79 -10.79
C LEU A 682 -8.03 12.65 -9.80
N MET A 683 -8.92 11.64 -9.76
CA MET A 683 -8.79 10.54 -8.82
C MET A 683 -7.53 9.71 -9.05
N GLN A 684 -7.13 9.52 -10.31
CA GLN A 684 -5.89 8.80 -10.64
C GLN A 684 -4.65 9.57 -10.21
N ALA A 685 -4.60 10.89 -10.45
CA ALA A 685 -3.49 11.73 -10.01
C ALA A 685 -3.37 11.76 -8.48
N PHE A 686 -4.46 11.98 -7.77
CA PHE A 686 -4.48 11.98 -6.29
C PHE A 686 -4.02 10.63 -5.73
N SER A 687 -4.48 9.53 -6.34
CA SER A 687 -4.11 8.17 -5.92
C SER A 687 -2.64 7.81 -6.11
N ARG A 688 -1.81 8.71 -6.65
CA ARG A 688 -0.34 8.53 -6.63
C ARG A 688 0.23 8.73 -5.24
N THR A 689 -0.41 9.57 -4.40
CA THR A 689 0.10 9.95 -3.08
C THR A 689 -0.40 9.08 -1.93
N ASN A 690 -1.47 8.30 -2.10
CA ASN A 690 -2.17 7.61 -1.02
C ASN A 690 -1.70 6.17 -0.75
N ARG A 691 -0.52 5.79 -1.23
CA ARG A 691 0.07 4.50 -0.90
C ARG A 691 0.59 4.49 0.53
N ILE A 692 0.31 3.39 1.25
CA ILE A 692 0.92 3.13 2.56
C ILE A 692 2.43 2.95 2.37
N TYR A 693 3.20 3.53 3.26
CA TYR A 693 4.65 3.39 3.29
C TYR A 693 5.13 2.97 4.68
N ASP A 694 4.98 3.84 5.67
CA ASP A 694 5.29 3.59 7.07
C ASP A 694 4.40 4.48 7.99
N ALA A 695 4.59 4.42 9.29
CA ALA A 695 3.80 5.17 10.27
C ALA A 695 3.93 6.70 10.13
N THR A 696 4.95 7.19 9.42
CA THR A 696 5.17 8.63 9.23
C THR A 696 4.31 9.20 8.10
N LYS A 697 3.88 8.34 7.14
CA LYS A 697 2.99 8.73 6.05
C LYS A 697 1.53 8.51 6.44
N THR A 698 0.87 9.54 6.91
CA THR A 698 -0.51 9.46 7.44
C THR A 698 -1.59 9.65 6.39
N PHE A 699 -1.30 10.41 5.33
CA PHE A 699 -2.22 10.67 4.21
C PHE A 699 -1.47 11.08 2.94
N GLY A 700 -2.18 11.18 1.81
CA GLY A 700 -1.67 11.80 0.60
C GLY A 700 -1.91 13.30 0.65
N ASN A 701 -0.85 14.10 0.56
CA ASN A 701 -0.93 15.55 0.49
C ASN A 701 -1.22 16.01 -0.93
N ILE A 702 -2.26 16.78 -1.12
CA ILE A 702 -2.61 17.42 -2.39
C ILE A 702 -2.63 18.94 -2.16
N VAL A 703 -1.90 19.67 -2.98
CA VAL A 703 -1.88 21.14 -2.94
C VAL A 703 -2.26 21.64 -4.33
N THR A 704 -3.40 22.29 -4.45
CA THR A 704 -3.88 22.79 -5.73
C THR A 704 -3.63 24.29 -5.89
N PHE A 705 -3.25 24.71 -7.10
CA PHE A 705 -3.10 26.11 -7.50
C PHE A 705 -4.15 26.50 -8.55
N ARG A 706 -5.19 25.68 -8.66
CA ARG A 706 -6.39 25.86 -9.47
C ARG A 706 -7.61 25.64 -8.59
N ASP A 707 -8.74 26.21 -9.00
CA ASP A 707 -10.03 25.97 -8.36
C ASP A 707 -10.51 24.54 -8.69
N LEU A 708 -10.09 23.58 -7.84
CA LEU A 708 -10.44 22.17 -7.99
C LEU A 708 -11.39 21.65 -6.89
N GLU A 709 -11.87 22.50 -5.98
CA GLU A 709 -12.67 22.04 -4.84
C GLU A 709 -13.94 21.31 -5.32
N ARG A 710 -14.70 21.94 -6.21
CA ARG A 710 -15.91 21.34 -6.77
C ARG A 710 -15.58 20.07 -7.56
N SER A 711 -14.55 20.12 -8.42
CA SER A 711 -14.13 18.95 -9.20
C SER A 711 -13.67 17.79 -8.33
N THR A 712 -13.06 18.08 -7.18
CA THR A 712 -12.67 17.07 -6.19
C THR A 712 -13.89 16.42 -5.56
N ILE A 713 -14.86 17.20 -5.12
CA ILE A 713 -16.10 16.69 -4.52
C ILE A 713 -16.88 15.85 -5.53
N ASP A 714 -17.02 16.33 -6.77
CA ASP A 714 -17.74 15.62 -7.85
C ASP A 714 -17.04 14.27 -8.15
N ALA A 715 -15.72 14.25 -8.25
CA ALA A 715 -14.96 13.03 -8.51
C ALA A 715 -15.05 12.03 -7.36
N ILE A 716 -14.91 12.49 -6.11
CA ILE A 716 -15.02 11.65 -4.91
C ILE A 716 -16.43 11.06 -4.79
N THR A 717 -17.47 11.86 -5.11
CA THR A 717 -18.86 11.41 -5.07
C THR A 717 -19.14 10.37 -6.16
N LEU A 718 -18.58 10.56 -7.36
CA LEU A 718 -18.80 9.64 -8.49
C LEU A 718 -18.12 8.29 -8.27
N PHE A 719 -16.89 8.27 -7.71
CA PHE A 719 -16.07 7.07 -7.56
C PHE A 719 -16.07 6.48 -6.14
N GLY A 720 -16.91 6.98 -5.26
CA GLY A 720 -17.09 6.49 -3.91
C GLY A 720 -18.54 6.17 -3.59
N ASP A 721 -18.86 6.09 -2.30
CA ASP A 721 -20.23 5.92 -1.81
C ASP A 721 -20.85 7.28 -1.47
N LYS A 722 -22.18 7.37 -1.36
CA LYS A 722 -22.93 8.64 -1.17
C LYS A 722 -22.52 9.50 0.04
N ASN A 723 -21.85 8.92 1.05
CA ASN A 723 -21.31 9.63 2.22
C ASN A 723 -19.77 9.83 2.16
N THR A 724 -19.20 9.84 1.00
CA THR A 724 -17.81 9.60 0.70
C THR A 724 -16.87 10.72 1.14
N LYS A 725 -17.32 11.99 1.13
CA LYS A 725 -16.47 13.16 1.42
C LYS A 725 -15.73 13.01 2.75
N ASN A 726 -16.43 12.65 3.82
CA ASN A 726 -15.89 12.55 5.17
C ASN A 726 -15.02 11.29 5.40
N VAL A 727 -15.06 10.34 4.48
CA VAL A 727 -14.24 9.11 4.53
C VAL A 727 -12.95 9.29 3.74
N VAL A 728 -13.01 9.94 2.58
CA VAL A 728 -11.89 10.06 1.64
C VAL A 728 -10.99 11.24 1.95
N LEU A 729 -11.57 12.35 2.41
CA LEU A 729 -10.82 13.55 2.79
C LEU A 729 -10.44 13.52 4.27
N GLU A 730 -9.25 14.04 4.56
CA GLU A 730 -8.75 14.16 5.92
C GLU A 730 -9.47 15.28 6.68
N LYS A 731 -9.42 15.24 7.98
CA LYS A 731 -9.98 16.23 8.90
C LYS A 731 -9.26 17.58 8.79
N SER A 732 -9.94 18.65 9.17
CA SER A 732 -9.37 20.00 9.20
C SER A 732 -8.31 20.15 10.32
N TYR A 733 -7.48 21.21 10.20
CA TYR A 733 -6.56 21.63 11.26
C TYR A 733 -7.27 21.82 12.60
N ALA A 734 -8.39 22.54 12.63
CA ALA A 734 -9.15 22.80 13.85
C ALA A 734 -9.65 21.51 14.51
N GLU A 735 -10.17 20.55 13.72
CA GLU A 735 -10.61 19.27 14.26
C GLU A 735 -9.47 18.48 14.93
N TYR A 736 -8.26 18.50 14.38
CA TYR A 736 -7.10 17.88 15.01
C TYR A 736 -6.58 18.62 16.24
N MET A 737 -6.71 19.94 16.28
CA MET A 737 -6.32 20.74 17.43
C MET A 737 -7.29 20.57 18.61
N GLU A 738 -8.60 20.55 18.35
CA GLU A 738 -9.67 20.54 19.36
C GLU A 738 -10.16 19.14 19.71
N GLY A 739 -10.10 18.21 18.74
CA GLY A 739 -10.65 16.86 18.85
C GLY A 739 -11.93 16.68 18.02
N PHE A 740 -12.25 15.44 17.68
CA PHE A 740 -13.41 15.11 16.85
C PHE A 740 -13.94 13.70 17.15
N THR A 741 -15.14 13.40 16.69
CA THR A 741 -15.67 12.03 16.68
C THR A 741 -15.40 11.42 15.30
N ASP A 742 -14.75 10.27 15.26
CA ASP A 742 -14.52 9.54 14.03
C ASP A 742 -15.84 8.99 13.47
N ALA A 743 -16.22 9.40 12.27
CA ALA A 743 -17.48 9.01 11.66
C ALA A 743 -17.56 7.52 11.29
N ALA A 744 -16.43 6.86 11.10
CA ALA A 744 -16.38 5.44 10.74
C ALA A 744 -16.46 4.51 11.95
N THR A 745 -15.86 4.91 13.07
CA THR A 745 -15.79 4.10 14.29
C THR A 745 -16.72 4.57 15.40
N GLY A 746 -17.18 5.82 15.36
CA GLY A 746 -17.92 6.46 16.44
C GLY A 746 -17.06 6.84 17.66
N GLU A 747 -15.76 6.64 17.61
CA GLU A 747 -14.83 6.96 18.68
C GLU A 747 -14.53 8.45 18.76
N ALA A 748 -14.53 8.99 19.98
CA ALA A 748 -14.04 10.33 20.24
C ALA A 748 -12.51 10.34 20.22
N LYS A 749 -11.93 11.16 19.33
CA LYS A 749 -10.49 11.40 19.25
C LYS A 749 -10.15 12.70 19.96
N ARG A 750 -9.19 12.64 20.89
CA ARG A 750 -8.76 13.80 21.66
C ARG A 750 -8.00 14.78 20.75
N GLY A 751 -8.21 16.08 21.00
CA GLY A 751 -7.47 17.11 20.30
C GLY A 751 -6.02 17.21 20.79
N PHE A 752 -5.14 17.71 19.92
CA PHE A 752 -3.74 17.89 20.23
C PHE A 752 -3.51 18.73 21.50
N MET A 753 -4.25 19.82 21.65
CA MET A 753 -4.14 20.70 22.81
C MET A 753 -4.53 20.01 24.13
N THR A 754 -5.51 19.11 24.08
CA THR A 754 -5.87 18.28 25.23
C THR A 754 -4.74 17.33 25.61
N VAL A 755 -4.14 16.67 24.63
CA VAL A 755 -2.99 15.75 24.84
C VAL A 755 -1.79 16.52 25.41
N VAL A 756 -1.49 17.69 24.88
CA VAL A 756 -0.41 18.57 25.38
C VAL A 756 -0.65 18.97 26.83
N SER A 757 -1.86 19.47 27.13
CA SER A 757 -2.23 19.89 28.49
C SER A 757 -2.12 18.74 29.50
N GLU A 758 -2.61 17.55 29.15
CA GLU A 758 -2.51 16.37 30.00
C GLU A 758 -1.06 15.93 30.20
N LEU A 759 -0.23 15.99 29.14
CA LEU A 759 1.17 15.64 29.21
C LEU A 759 1.95 16.56 30.15
N GLU A 760 1.74 17.88 30.04
CA GLU A 760 2.39 18.87 30.92
C GLU A 760 1.91 18.80 32.37
N GLN A 761 0.62 18.49 32.57
CA GLN A 761 0.04 18.37 33.90
C GLN A 761 0.50 17.10 34.62
N ARG A 762 0.49 15.95 33.92
CA ARG A 762 0.83 14.66 34.54
C ARG A 762 2.34 14.44 34.66
N PHE A 763 3.11 14.95 33.70
CA PHE A 763 4.56 14.74 33.60
C PHE A 763 5.31 16.07 33.48
N PRO A 764 5.18 16.98 34.46
CA PRO A 764 5.86 18.29 34.42
C PRO A 764 7.38 18.18 34.37
N ASP A 765 7.94 17.13 34.98
CA ASP A 765 9.36 16.77 34.90
C ASP A 765 9.47 15.30 34.41
N PRO A 766 9.82 15.08 33.14
CA PRO A 766 9.94 13.71 32.62
C PRO A 766 11.11 12.92 33.25
N ALA A 767 12.07 13.57 33.92
CA ALA A 767 13.15 12.87 34.61
C ALA A 767 12.71 12.26 35.94
N SER A 768 11.56 12.67 36.48
CA SER A 768 10.99 12.16 37.75
C SER A 768 10.10 10.92 37.59
N ILE A 769 9.96 10.35 36.41
CA ILE A 769 9.12 9.17 36.14
C ILE A 769 9.84 7.91 36.64
N GLU A 770 9.44 7.41 37.80
CA GLU A 770 10.10 6.26 38.44
C GLU A 770 9.29 4.98 38.36
N SER A 771 7.99 5.03 38.68
CA SER A 771 7.16 3.83 38.75
C SER A 771 6.86 3.23 37.36
N GLU A 772 6.77 1.92 37.27
CA GLU A 772 6.46 1.20 36.04
C GLU A 772 5.12 1.61 35.42
N LYS A 773 4.12 1.88 36.26
CA LYS A 773 2.81 2.37 35.83
C LYS A 773 2.92 3.77 35.19
N GLU A 774 3.64 4.67 35.82
CA GLU A 774 3.87 6.03 35.26
C GLU A 774 4.63 5.96 33.95
N LYS A 775 5.66 5.10 33.86
CA LYS A 775 6.38 4.85 32.61
C LYS A 775 5.43 4.41 31.49
N LYS A 776 4.55 3.46 31.77
CA LYS A 776 3.55 2.96 30.83
C LYS A 776 2.57 4.05 30.41
N ASP A 777 2.03 4.79 31.35
CA ASP A 777 1.09 5.89 31.11
C ASP A 777 1.76 7.00 30.28
N PHE A 778 2.99 7.37 30.62
CA PHE A 778 3.77 8.35 29.87
C PHE A 778 4.01 7.91 28.42
N VAL A 779 4.43 6.66 28.19
CA VAL A 779 4.69 6.15 26.85
C VAL A 779 3.43 6.17 25.98
N LYS A 780 2.27 5.83 26.54
CA LYS A 780 0.99 5.92 25.84
C LYS A 780 0.63 7.35 25.47
N LEU A 781 0.70 8.26 26.44
CA LEU A 781 0.32 9.66 26.26
C LEU A 781 1.30 10.40 25.30
N PHE A 782 2.59 10.19 25.47
CA PHE A 782 3.57 10.81 24.57
C PHE A 782 3.54 10.16 23.17
N GLY A 783 3.18 8.90 23.06
CA GLY A 783 2.88 8.25 21.78
C GLY A 783 1.72 8.92 21.04
N GLU A 784 0.65 9.30 21.76
CA GLU A 784 -0.45 10.10 21.18
C GLU A 784 0.01 11.47 20.72
N TYR A 785 0.83 12.15 21.52
CA TYR A 785 1.45 13.42 21.13
C TYR A 785 2.24 13.29 19.82
N LEU A 786 3.12 12.28 19.70
CA LEU A 786 3.92 12.04 18.51
C LEU A 786 3.07 11.79 17.25
N ARG A 787 2.00 11.01 17.38
CA ARG A 787 1.07 10.76 16.27
C ARG A 787 0.33 12.02 15.85
N ALA A 788 -0.20 12.79 16.81
CA ALA A 788 -0.91 14.02 16.53
C ALA A 788 0.02 15.09 15.92
N GLU A 789 1.23 15.25 16.45
CA GLU A 789 2.26 16.14 15.88
C GLU A 789 2.62 15.73 14.45
N ASN A 790 2.79 14.43 14.17
CA ASN A 790 3.10 13.93 12.84
C ASN A 790 2.00 14.25 11.80
N ILE A 791 0.75 14.25 12.23
CA ILE A 791 -0.38 14.66 11.38
C ILE A 791 -0.36 16.18 11.17
N LEU A 792 -0.31 16.94 12.26
CA LEU A 792 -0.43 18.39 12.25
C LEU A 792 0.72 19.08 11.50
N GLN A 793 1.92 18.52 11.49
CA GLN A 793 3.06 19.11 10.76
C GLN A 793 2.81 19.28 9.25
N ASN A 794 1.80 18.61 8.68
CA ASN A 794 1.42 18.75 7.28
C ASN A 794 0.50 19.96 7.02
N TYR A 795 0.00 20.62 8.07
CA TYR A 795 -0.87 21.80 7.98
C TYR A 795 -0.05 23.09 8.06
N ASP A 796 -0.32 24.01 7.13
CA ASP A 796 0.41 25.26 7.03
C ASP A 796 0.17 26.12 8.28
N GLU A 797 -1.02 26.05 8.87
CA GLU A 797 -1.37 26.69 10.12
C GLU A 797 -0.51 26.24 11.29
N PHE A 798 -0.20 24.93 11.37
CA PHE A 798 0.67 24.40 12.42
C PHE A 798 2.14 24.80 12.22
N ALA A 799 2.60 24.85 10.96
CA ALA A 799 3.94 25.33 10.64
C ALA A 799 4.09 26.81 10.99
N THR A 800 3.08 27.62 10.68
CA THR A 800 3.02 29.03 11.05
C THR A 800 3.05 29.20 12.57
N LEU A 801 2.28 28.40 13.31
CA LEU A 801 2.26 28.44 14.77
C LEU A 801 3.63 28.05 15.38
N LYS A 802 4.31 27.05 14.82
CA LYS A 802 5.68 26.69 15.24
C LYS A 802 6.71 27.80 14.92
N ALA A 803 6.60 28.42 13.75
CA ALA A 803 7.47 29.54 13.37
C ALA A 803 7.28 30.74 14.31
N LEU A 804 6.03 31.01 14.75
CA LEU A 804 5.75 32.10 15.71
C LEU A 804 6.48 31.93 17.04
N GLN A 805 6.68 30.70 17.50
CA GLN A 805 7.41 30.45 18.75
C GLN A 805 8.91 30.76 18.69
N GLN A 806 9.47 30.88 17.48
CA GLN A 806 10.90 31.10 17.26
C GLN A 806 11.28 32.58 17.07
N ILE A 807 10.27 33.46 16.95
CA ILE A 807 10.53 34.89 16.80
C ILE A 807 10.52 35.64 18.16
N ASP A 808 11.30 36.69 18.25
CA ASP A 808 11.22 37.62 19.37
C ASP A 808 10.00 38.54 19.20
N LEU A 809 8.94 38.28 19.97
CA LEU A 809 7.70 39.06 19.93
C LEU A 809 7.93 40.53 20.43
N SER A 810 9.04 40.84 21.08
CA SER A 810 9.37 42.21 21.48
C SER A 810 10.05 43.04 20.37
N ASP A 811 10.49 42.38 19.29
CA ASP A 811 11.03 43.02 18.08
C ASP A 811 9.94 43.26 17.01
N PRO A 812 9.49 44.51 16.81
CA PRO A 812 8.49 44.85 15.82
C PRO A 812 8.90 44.45 14.38
N VAL A 813 10.22 44.50 14.07
CA VAL A 813 10.71 44.15 12.72
C VAL A 813 10.60 42.69 12.48
N ALA A 814 10.91 41.85 13.47
CA ALA A 814 10.74 40.40 13.41
C ALA A 814 9.24 40.03 13.24
N VAL A 815 8.33 40.70 13.96
CA VAL A 815 6.90 40.50 13.90
C VAL A 815 6.35 40.84 12.51
N GLU A 816 6.70 42.05 11.97
CA GLU A 816 6.23 42.43 10.64
C GLU A 816 6.80 41.52 9.54
N LYS A 817 8.04 41.12 9.66
CA LYS A 817 8.65 40.12 8.76
C LYS A 817 7.90 38.79 8.80
N PHE A 818 7.62 38.29 9.99
CA PHE A 818 6.84 37.05 10.16
C PHE A 818 5.45 37.14 9.51
N LYS A 819 4.70 38.23 9.76
CA LYS A 819 3.38 38.43 9.15
C LYS A 819 3.45 38.42 7.63
N ALA A 820 4.46 39.09 7.07
CA ALA A 820 4.65 39.13 5.62
C ALA A 820 5.04 37.77 5.03
N GLU A 821 5.93 37.04 5.68
CA GLU A 821 6.41 35.72 5.22
C GLU A 821 5.33 34.63 5.29
N HIS A 822 4.43 34.71 6.28
CA HIS A 822 3.38 33.73 6.51
C HIS A 822 1.97 34.20 6.09
N TYR A 823 1.85 35.37 5.46
CA TYR A 823 0.58 35.96 5.02
C TYR A 823 -0.46 36.06 6.16
N VAL A 824 -0.01 36.50 7.34
CA VAL A 824 -0.81 36.62 8.55
C VAL A 824 -1.19 38.06 8.78
N ASP A 825 -2.48 38.38 8.86
CA ASP A 825 -2.99 39.69 9.26
C ASP A 825 -2.97 39.86 10.80
N ASP A 826 -3.35 41.06 11.27
CA ASP A 826 -3.34 41.39 12.70
C ASP A 826 -4.31 40.56 13.53
N GLU A 827 -5.47 40.21 12.97
CA GLU A 827 -6.49 39.43 13.65
C GLU A 827 -6.01 37.97 13.83
N LYS A 828 -5.51 37.39 12.75
CA LYS A 828 -4.94 36.03 12.77
C LYS A 828 -3.69 35.94 13.63
N PHE A 829 -2.86 36.98 13.63
CA PHE A 829 -1.68 37.04 14.49
C PHE A 829 -2.07 37.04 15.98
N ALA A 830 -3.09 37.83 16.36
CA ALA A 830 -3.60 37.84 17.72
C ALA A 830 -4.19 36.47 18.14
N GLU A 831 -4.89 35.81 17.23
CA GLU A 831 -5.40 34.45 17.46
C GLU A 831 -4.26 33.45 17.70
N LEU A 832 -3.23 33.44 16.85
CA LEU A 832 -2.07 32.56 16.98
C LEU A 832 -1.33 32.73 18.30
N GLN A 833 -1.26 33.96 18.83
CA GLN A 833 -0.62 34.24 20.13
C GLN A 833 -1.35 33.61 21.32
N THR A 834 -2.64 33.25 21.17
CA THR A 834 -3.40 32.59 22.25
C THR A 834 -3.04 31.11 22.39
N ILE A 835 -2.46 30.50 21.37
CA ILE A 835 -2.14 29.06 21.33
C ILE A 835 -0.71 28.86 21.83
N ARG A 836 -0.56 28.11 22.92
CA ARG A 836 0.76 27.79 23.49
C ARG A 836 1.12 26.34 23.19
N LEU A 837 2.14 26.16 22.35
CA LEU A 837 2.79 24.86 22.16
C LEU A 837 3.86 24.66 23.24
N PRO A 838 4.18 23.39 23.61
CA PRO A 838 5.34 23.11 24.45
C PRO A 838 6.63 23.63 23.82
N ALA A 839 7.53 24.18 24.62
CA ALA A 839 8.82 24.62 24.13
C ALA A 839 9.62 23.42 23.55
N ASP A 840 10.39 23.65 22.48
CA ASP A 840 11.22 22.62 21.84
C ASP A 840 12.11 21.87 22.82
N ARG A 841 12.68 22.60 23.79
CA ARG A 841 13.47 22.04 24.89
C ARG A 841 12.69 21.02 25.69
N LYS A 842 11.43 21.31 26.03
CA LYS A 842 10.55 20.40 26.76
C LYS A 842 10.24 19.13 25.97
N ILE A 843 9.99 19.28 24.69
CA ILE A 843 9.73 18.13 23.80
C ILE A 843 10.96 17.24 23.69
N GLN A 844 12.17 17.82 23.64
CA GLN A 844 13.42 17.04 23.64
C GLN A 844 13.60 16.26 24.95
N ASP A 845 13.23 16.85 26.11
CA ASP A 845 13.28 16.17 27.38
C ASP A 845 12.26 15.00 27.43
N TYR A 846 11.04 15.18 26.93
CA TYR A 846 10.05 14.10 26.78
C TYR A 846 10.56 12.99 25.85
N ARG A 847 11.15 13.31 24.69
CA ARG A 847 11.74 12.32 23.77
C ARG A 847 12.88 11.55 24.43
N SER A 848 13.71 12.22 25.21
CA SER A 848 14.80 11.58 25.96
C SER A 848 14.24 10.56 26.96
N ALA A 849 13.26 10.96 27.78
CA ALA A 849 12.61 10.08 28.74
C ALA A 849 11.92 8.88 28.05
N TYR A 850 11.26 9.12 26.94
CA TYR A 850 10.63 8.06 26.15
C TYR A 850 11.64 7.04 25.63
N ASN A 851 12.77 7.49 25.14
CA ASN A 851 13.87 6.63 24.70
C ASN A 851 14.49 5.86 25.88
N ASP A 852 14.66 6.50 27.04
CA ASP A 852 15.19 5.87 28.26
C ASP A 852 14.27 4.75 28.76
N ILE A 853 12.96 5.00 28.78
CA ILE A 853 11.96 4.01 29.18
C ILE A 853 11.93 2.82 28.20
N ARG A 854 12.04 3.08 26.89
CA ARG A 854 12.12 2.04 25.87
C ARG A 854 13.36 1.15 26.06
N ASP A 855 14.52 1.77 26.29
CA ASP A 855 15.78 1.04 26.47
C ASP A 855 15.80 0.30 27.83
N TRP A 856 15.13 0.85 28.85
CA TRP A 856 14.90 0.18 30.13
C TRP A 856 14.00 -1.05 29.91
N GLN A 857 12.85 -0.88 29.28
CA GLN A 857 11.91 -1.97 29.00
C GLN A 857 12.56 -3.12 28.20
N ARG A 858 13.43 -2.76 27.22
CA ARG A 858 14.16 -3.77 26.46
C ARG A 858 15.14 -4.55 27.35
N ARG A 859 15.85 -3.89 28.25
CA ARG A 859 16.78 -4.54 29.21
C ARG A 859 16.02 -5.41 30.20
N GLU A 860 14.89 -4.95 30.72
CA GLU A 860 14.04 -5.74 31.60
C GLU A 860 13.53 -7.00 30.89
N LYS A 861 13.01 -6.89 29.68
CA LYS A 861 12.62 -8.08 28.87
C LYS A 861 13.78 -9.04 28.61
N GLU A 862 14.98 -8.56 28.49
CA GLU A 862 16.19 -9.39 28.36
C GLU A 862 16.60 -10.02 29.71
N ALA A 863 16.31 -9.36 30.84
CA ALA A 863 16.59 -9.82 32.21
C ALA A 863 15.49 -10.73 32.77
N GLU A 864 14.22 -10.48 32.48
CA GLU A 864 13.02 -11.24 32.86
C GLU A 864 12.98 -12.68 32.35
N LYS A 865 13.93 -13.06 31.53
CA LYS A 865 14.19 -14.49 31.30
C LYS A 865 14.38 -15.29 32.60
N LYS A 866 14.38 -14.64 33.76
CA LYS A 866 14.61 -15.25 35.08
C LYS A 866 13.51 -15.06 36.15
N GLU A 867 12.64 -14.05 36.09
CA GLU A 867 11.60 -13.81 37.10
C GLU A 867 10.35 -13.09 36.52
N LYS A 868 9.17 -13.36 37.04
CA LYS A 868 7.87 -12.80 36.56
C LYS A 868 7.74 -11.32 36.89
N SER A 869 7.55 -10.45 35.91
CA SER A 869 7.14 -9.06 36.07
C SER A 869 5.66 -8.93 36.46
N THR A 870 5.35 -7.87 37.16
CA THR A 870 4.00 -7.55 37.66
C THR A 870 3.19 -6.67 36.72
N THR A 871 3.79 -6.06 35.71
CA THR A 871 3.12 -5.12 34.78
C THR A 871 3.17 -5.65 33.35
N ASP A 872 2.01 -5.73 32.74
CA ASP A 872 1.87 -6.14 31.35
C ASP A 872 2.19 -4.97 30.40
N TRP A 873 3.29 -5.07 29.64
CA TRP A 873 3.73 -4.11 28.63
C TRP A 873 3.30 -4.48 27.21
N ASP A 874 2.55 -5.54 27.02
CA ASP A 874 2.21 -6.06 25.70
C ASP A 874 1.24 -5.15 24.93
N ASP A 875 0.51 -4.28 25.64
CA ASP A 875 -0.39 -3.26 25.07
C ASP A 875 0.31 -1.93 24.72
N VAL A 876 1.62 -1.82 24.93
CA VAL A 876 2.40 -0.60 24.66
C VAL A 876 3.18 -0.70 23.36
N VAL A 877 2.87 0.18 22.44
CA VAL A 877 3.59 0.35 21.18
C VAL A 877 4.46 1.59 21.24
N PHE A 878 5.77 1.41 21.03
CA PHE A 878 6.69 2.54 20.92
C PHE A 878 6.71 3.07 19.49
N GLU A 879 6.47 4.36 19.32
CA GLU A 879 6.44 5.07 18.04
C GLU A 879 7.86 5.32 17.48
N VAL A 880 8.59 4.23 17.26
CA VAL A 880 10.01 4.28 16.88
C VAL A 880 10.21 4.93 15.51
N ASP A 881 9.28 4.74 14.58
CA ASP A 881 9.39 5.31 13.23
C ASP A 881 9.17 6.82 13.25
N LEU A 882 8.23 7.30 14.05
CA LEU A 882 8.02 8.73 14.27
C LEU A 882 9.23 9.39 14.90
N LEU A 883 9.86 8.73 15.87
CA LEU A 883 11.09 9.23 16.48
C LEU A 883 12.26 9.25 15.49
N LYS A 884 12.40 8.22 14.65
CA LYS A 884 13.45 8.14 13.63
C LYS A 884 13.28 9.17 12.52
N SER A 885 12.06 9.47 12.12
CA SER A 885 11.80 10.48 11.08
C SER A 885 12.25 11.88 11.51
N GLN A 886 12.35 12.12 12.83
CA GLN A 886 12.75 13.38 13.42
C GLN A 886 14.21 13.35 13.94
N GLU A 887 14.98 12.32 13.59
CA GLU A 887 16.39 12.23 13.97
C GLU A 887 17.22 13.36 13.38
N ILE A 888 18.04 13.95 14.22
CA ILE A 888 18.99 14.99 13.86
C ILE A 888 20.29 14.31 13.40
N ASN A 889 20.78 14.67 12.22
CA ASN A 889 22.04 14.14 11.70
C ASN A 889 23.23 14.65 12.52
N LEU A 890 24.25 13.81 12.68
CA LEU A 890 25.49 14.17 13.36
C LEU A 890 26.18 15.38 12.70
N ASP A 891 26.11 15.50 11.37
CA ASP A 891 26.64 16.64 10.62
C ASP A 891 25.97 17.97 10.99
N TYR A 892 24.66 17.94 11.28
CA TYR A 892 23.94 19.10 11.77
C TYR A 892 24.41 19.50 13.18
N ILE A 893 24.60 18.51 14.06
CA ILE A 893 25.13 18.72 15.41
C ILE A 893 26.54 19.33 15.35
N LEU A 894 27.40 18.81 14.49
CA LEU A 894 28.73 19.36 14.24
C LEU A 894 28.64 20.78 13.68
N GLY A 895 27.72 21.05 12.76
CA GLY A 895 27.43 22.37 12.22
C GLY A 895 27.05 23.38 13.31
N LEU A 896 26.19 22.99 14.26
CA LEU A 896 25.80 23.78 15.42
C LEU A 896 27.03 24.10 16.33
N ILE A 897 27.89 23.11 16.58
CA ILE A 897 29.11 23.30 17.37
C ILE A 897 30.02 24.33 16.70
N PHE A 898 30.24 24.27 15.40
CA PHE A 898 31.04 25.25 14.68
C PHE A 898 30.40 26.63 14.67
N GLU A 899 29.08 26.73 14.58
CA GLU A 899 28.36 28.02 14.61
C GLU A 899 28.41 28.66 16.00
N HIS A 900 28.21 27.86 17.08
CA HIS A 900 28.36 28.31 18.46
C HIS A 900 29.80 28.82 18.77
N ASN A 901 30.81 28.11 18.27
CA ASN A 901 32.19 28.53 18.40
C ASN A 901 32.45 29.87 17.67
N ARG A 902 31.78 30.10 16.53
CA ARG A 902 31.83 31.38 15.81
C ARG A 902 31.18 32.53 16.60
N GLN A 903 30.12 32.23 17.36
CA GLN A 903 29.34 33.22 18.14
C GLN A 903 29.89 33.42 19.54
N ASN A 904 31.01 32.79 19.95
CA ASN A 904 31.63 32.87 21.28
C ASN A 904 30.67 32.55 22.46
N LYS A 905 29.71 31.64 22.26
CA LYS A 905 28.85 31.18 23.34
C LYS A 905 29.60 30.23 24.29
N GLY A 906 29.22 30.22 25.57
CA GLY A 906 29.93 29.46 26.61
C GLY A 906 29.93 27.94 26.34
N LYS A 907 31.08 27.27 26.42
CA LYS A 907 31.27 25.82 26.22
C LYS A 907 30.30 24.96 27.04
N GLY A 908 29.93 25.39 28.25
CA GLY A 908 29.01 24.65 29.12
C GLY A 908 27.60 24.63 28.60
N GLU A 909 27.08 25.76 28.12
CA GLU A 909 25.73 25.86 27.56
C GLU A 909 25.61 25.07 26.27
N MET A 910 26.62 25.15 25.38
CA MET A 910 26.72 24.37 24.19
C MET A 910 26.73 22.85 24.45
N THR A 911 27.51 22.43 25.48
CA THR A 911 27.58 20.99 25.83
C THR A 911 26.23 20.45 26.28
N GLU A 912 25.49 21.21 27.07
CA GLU A 912 24.15 20.77 27.55
C GLU A 912 23.12 20.76 26.42
N GLU A 913 23.15 21.73 25.53
CA GLU A 913 22.27 21.74 24.33
C GLU A 913 22.55 20.55 23.42
N VAL A 914 23.81 20.29 23.12
CA VAL A 914 24.21 19.15 22.27
C VAL A 914 23.90 17.82 22.94
N LYS A 915 24.13 17.64 24.23
CA LYS A 915 23.72 16.43 24.99
C LYS A 915 22.24 16.18 24.88
N ARG A 916 21.42 17.21 25.04
CA ARG A 916 19.95 17.09 24.93
C ARG A 916 19.52 16.64 23.53
N LEU A 917 20.08 17.24 22.49
CA LEU A 917 19.83 16.85 21.09
C LEU A 917 20.22 15.40 20.83
N ILE A 918 21.37 14.95 21.33
CA ILE A 918 21.84 13.57 21.15
C ILE A 918 20.96 12.57 21.89
N ARG A 919 20.55 12.87 23.13
CA ARG A 919 19.68 12.00 23.92
C ARG A 919 18.28 11.89 23.36
N SER A 920 17.75 12.94 22.77
CA SER A 920 16.46 12.94 22.08
C SER A 920 16.48 12.17 20.74
N SER A 921 17.65 11.94 20.15
CA SER A 921 17.85 11.24 18.88
C SER A 921 18.17 9.76 19.09
N LEU A 922 17.34 8.88 18.56
CA LEU A 922 17.41 7.44 18.77
C LEU A 922 18.70 6.80 18.29
N GLY A 923 19.20 7.21 17.12
CA GLY A 923 20.39 6.64 16.46
C GLY A 923 21.72 7.21 16.94
N ASN A 924 21.72 8.38 17.61
CA ASN A 924 22.95 9.09 17.98
C ASN A 924 23.32 8.94 19.46
N ARG A 925 22.46 8.38 20.30
CA ARG A 925 22.67 8.25 21.76
C ARG A 925 23.99 7.60 22.14
N ALA A 926 24.41 6.56 21.44
CA ALA A 926 25.68 5.86 21.67
C ALA A 926 26.93 6.73 21.41
N LYS A 927 26.76 7.88 20.74
CA LYS A 927 27.83 8.80 20.35
C LYS A 927 27.96 9.99 21.30
N GLU A 928 27.15 10.10 22.37
CA GLU A 928 27.11 11.22 23.30
C GLU A 928 28.51 11.53 23.87
N GLY A 929 29.20 10.50 24.36
CA GLY A 929 30.56 10.68 24.93
C GLY A 929 31.55 11.24 23.91
N LEU A 930 31.56 10.70 22.70
CA LEU A 930 32.47 11.14 21.62
C LEU A 930 32.25 12.60 21.23
N VAL A 931 30.99 13.05 21.17
CA VAL A 931 30.66 14.42 20.77
C VAL A 931 30.97 15.41 21.91
N VAL A 932 30.72 15.02 23.16
CA VAL A 932 31.05 15.81 24.33
C VAL A 932 32.59 16.00 24.44
N ASP A 933 33.34 14.92 24.26
CA ASP A 933 34.82 15.00 24.23
C ASP A 933 35.32 15.91 23.10
N PHE A 934 34.67 15.86 21.92
CA PHE A 934 35.00 16.75 20.81
C PHE A 934 34.74 18.23 21.18
N ILE A 935 33.64 18.58 21.84
CA ILE A 935 33.35 19.96 22.29
C ILE A 935 34.38 20.45 23.30
N GLN A 936 34.85 19.56 24.18
CA GLN A 936 35.83 19.92 25.19
C GLN A 936 37.22 20.19 24.57
N GLN A 937 37.55 19.51 23.48
CA GLN A 937 38.81 19.63 22.76
C GLN A 937 38.85 20.78 21.75
N THR A 938 37.68 21.20 21.22
CA THR A 938 37.55 22.35 20.32
C THR A 938 37.20 23.63 21.09
#